data_19f354e02502897770710e952d4588ad
#
_entry.id   19f354e02502897770710e952d4588ad
#
_cell.length_a   1.000
_cell.length_b   1.000
_cell.length_c   1.000
_cell.angle_alpha   90.00
_cell.angle_beta   90.00
_cell.angle_gamma   90.00
#
_symmetry.space_group_name_H-M   'P 1'
#
loop_
_entity.id
_entity.type
_entity.pdbx_description
1 polymer ?
#
loop_
_entity_poly.entity_id
_entity_poly.type
_entity_poly.pdbx_seq_one_letter_code
_entity_poly.pdbx_strand_id
1 'polypeptide(L)'
;MKHPVLSLLMLVLLITPGIPYAQNDVIYPTAVNRAFYFDISPPLRDIVPIPPEMADRTWKTGVVKNFLGLRKPDTSAVVDAVAQRFMGKWIASGIGVNINGIGNINGVMPPDTDGDVGPNHYFQMINLSFQIFNKNGTSLYGPAANSTIWNGFPGPWSGTNDGDPVVLYDEYANRWVASQFALPNYPNGPFWELVAVSTTPDPTGSWYRYAFQFADMPDYPKLGVWHNAYLLTVNRFSSGSTTYKGVGVYALERSKMLAGDPNAAIISFTFGASAEPYSMLPADADGIAPPANEPAYFAYKKDPNKLVIYKMNIDWTNTAASTLQQDVSLTVASYSSNISGIPQPGTTRKLDAITDRLMFRLQYRNFGTHASMVTNHTVSVNGTAGVRWYEVRKTSTTPWSLYQQGTYSPDNHNRWMGSVAMDEFGNIALGYSVSSSTVYPSIRYTGRMANDPLGQMTIQETEIVAGGGSQTGGLVGNGRWGDYSAMTVDPSAPATFWFTTEYMQTTSSQGWKTRIASFSFDAVFMANLSVSANPICQGDSTQLNANPTGGTGIYSYYWTSNPPGFTATRPNPWVKPEDTTTYICRIISGADTIYDSLTVYVNHPPVVLAGADSTVCEGPIQLAGQALNASAVSWSTLGDGAFTVTSIPNPVYFPGLQDINNGQVQLVFSAFALPPCQDTVYDTLTITISPKPAANAGPDTLICFWEIPYQFNAQVSGYSALEWTTSGDGYFDDPSSPTARYFPGEGDKQALGVVLKLTAVPLIPCSDTAVDQMTLLLDPCVGIEESLNSSTSVIIEPNPNQGQFRLSLDNSIKGDVILSIVNGQGKEVYQETLAAERLRQYPISLSGASSGTYLLKLVQGKAQITRKLVIQ
;
A
#
# COMPACT_ATOMS: atom_id res chain seq x y z
N MET A 1 -38.04 77.19 62.94
CA MET A 1 -37.97 75.81 63.47
C MET A 1 -38.37 74.94 62.29
N LYS A 2 -37.48 74.38 61.67
CA LYS A 2 -37.71 73.59 60.46
C LYS A 2 -37.10 72.14 60.68
N HIS A 3 -37.93 71.14 60.60
CA HIS A 3 -37.55 69.71 60.59
C HIS A 3 -37.08 69.31 59.19
N PRO A 4 -36.01 68.52 59.04
CA PRO A 4 -35.70 67.85 57.80
C PRO A 4 -36.43 66.46 57.75
N VAL A 5 -37.08 66.20 56.67
CA VAL A 5 -37.69 64.91 56.29
C VAL A 5 -36.55 63.96 55.76
N LEU A 6 -36.41 62.84 56.40
CA LEU A 6 -35.45 61.76 55.95
C LEU A 6 -36.19 60.86 54.96
N SER A 7 -35.82 60.93 53.68
CA SER A 7 -36.36 60.03 52.63
C SER A 7 -35.57 58.70 52.66
N LEU A 8 -36.24 57.58 53.00
CA LEU A 8 -35.77 56.22 52.96
C LEU A 8 -35.86 55.68 51.56
N LEU A 9 -34.74 55.55 50.88
CA LEU A 9 -34.69 54.95 49.56
C LEU A 9 -34.70 53.39 49.72
N MET A 10 -35.85 52.77 49.41
CA MET A 10 -35.98 51.30 49.41
C MET A 10 -35.41 50.75 48.10
N LEU A 11 -34.24 50.10 48.20
CA LEU A 11 -33.62 49.38 47.10
C LEU A 11 -34.37 48.06 46.92
N VAL A 12 -35.23 47.95 45.88
CA VAL A 12 -35.87 46.73 45.49
C VAL A 12 -34.86 45.91 44.69
N LEU A 13 -34.21 44.88 45.32
CA LEU A 13 -33.45 43.85 44.62
C LEU A 13 -34.49 43.00 43.80
N LEU A 14 -34.51 43.21 42.50
CA LEU A 14 -35.14 42.29 41.58
C LEU A 14 -34.34 41.04 41.55
N ILE A 15 -34.67 40.02 42.35
CA ILE A 15 -34.19 38.65 42.20
C ILE A 15 -34.91 38.11 40.97
N THR A 16 -34.20 38.10 39.80
CA THR A 16 -34.62 37.31 38.68
C THR A 16 -34.51 35.83 39.08
N PRO A 17 -35.60 35.06 38.97
CA PRO A 17 -35.46 33.63 39.21
C PRO A 17 -34.50 33.08 38.15
N GLY A 18 -33.34 32.63 38.60
CA GLY A 18 -32.45 31.87 37.75
C GLY A 18 -33.21 30.69 37.16
N ILE A 19 -33.28 30.65 35.85
CA ILE A 19 -33.81 29.50 35.12
C ILE A 19 -32.93 28.31 35.59
N PRO A 20 -33.50 27.24 36.15
CA PRO A 20 -32.72 26.10 36.51
C PRO A 20 -32.15 25.55 35.20
N TYR A 21 -30.85 25.63 35.01
CA TYR A 21 -30.16 24.79 34.03
C TYR A 21 -30.49 23.36 34.43
N ALA A 22 -31.27 22.67 33.60
CA ALA A 22 -31.45 21.25 33.77
C ALA A 22 -30.05 20.62 33.83
N GLN A 23 -29.76 19.96 34.92
CA GLN A 23 -28.49 19.24 35.10
C GLN A 23 -28.49 18.18 33.99
N ASN A 24 -27.62 18.37 32.98
CA ASN A 24 -27.50 17.42 31.89
C ASN A 24 -27.04 16.09 32.47
N ASP A 25 -27.84 15.04 32.34
CA ASP A 25 -27.53 13.72 32.86
C ASP A 25 -26.23 13.22 32.22
N VAL A 26 -25.25 12.92 33.07
CA VAL A 26 -24.00 12.31 32.67
C VAL A 26 -24.24 10.81 32.46
N ILE A 27 -23.96 10.33 31.27
CA ILE A 27 -24.04 8.92 30.90
C ILE A 27 -22.66 8.30 31.10
N TYR A 28 -22.60 7.20 31.84
CA TYR A 28 -21.40 6.38 31.99
C TYR A 28 -21.41 5.22 31.00
N PRO A 29 -20.26 4.58 30.74
CA PRO A 29 -20.19 3.46 29.82
C PRO A 29 -21.18 2.33 30.19
N THR A 30 -21.94 1.89 29.22
CA THR A 30 -22.83 0.72 29.36
C THR A 30 -22.07 -0.59 29.22
N ALA A 31 -20.95 -0.59 28.53
CA ALA A 31 -20.02 -1.69 28.41
C ALA A 31 -18.63 -1.21 27.99
N VAL A 32 -17.61 -1.98 28.36
CA VAL A 32 -16.25 -1.86 27.85
C VAL A 32 -15.82 -3.26 27.41
N ASN A 33 -15.58 -3.42 26.14
CA ASN A 33 -15.18 -4.69 25.55
C ASN A 33 -13.83 -4.54 24.85
N ARG A 34 -13.19 -5.66 24.55
CA ARG A 34 -12.02 -5.71 23.67
C ARG A 34 -12.44 -6.24 22.31
N ALA A 35 -11.60 -6.04 21.31
CA ALA A 35 -11.76 -6.72 20.04
C ALA A 35 -11.91 -8.23 20.30
N PHE A 36 -12.91 -8.83 19.68
CA PHE A 36 -13.17 -10.27 19.79
C PHE A 36 -12.09 -11.06 19.05
N TYR A 37 -11.63 -10.53 17.95
CA TYR A 37 -10.56 -11.10 17.14
C TYR A 37 -9.72 -10.00 16.50
N PHE A 38 -8.46 -10.31 16.28
CA PHE A 38 -7.47 -9.44 15.66
C PHE A 38 -6.52 -10.26 14.81
N ASP A 39 -6.11 -9.72 13.67
CA ASP A 39 -4.95 -10.19 12.90
C ASP A 39 -4.29 -9.05 12.11
N ILE A 40 -3.24 -9.40 11.37
CA ILE A 40 -2.59 -8.52 10.41
C ILE A 40 -2.76 -9.15 9.03
N SER A 41 -3.39 -8.43 8.10
CA SER A 41 -3.57 -8.94 6.74
C SER A 41 -2.24 -9.03 5.99
N PRO A 42 -2.13 -9.91 4.98
CA PRO A 42 -1.20 -9.70 3.89
C PRO A 42 -1.39 -8.31 3.26
N PRO A 43 -0.41 -7.77 2.54
CA PRO A 43 -0.64 -6.55 1.76
C PRO A 43 -1.87 -6.71 0.85
N LEU A 44 -2.77 -5.72 0.85
CA LEU A 44 -4.01 -5.81 0.06
C LEU A 44 -3.73 -6.04 -1.42
N ARG A 45 -2.65 -5.45 -1.97
CA ARG A 45 -2.20 -5.67 -3.36
C ARG A 45 -1.82 -7.12 -3.67
N ASP A 46 -1.51 -7.94 -2.66
CA ASP A 46 -1.18 -9.36 -2.80
C ASP A 46 -2.40 -10.27 -2.58
N ILE A 47 -3.51 -9.70 -2.10
CA ILE A 47 -4.79 -10.41 -1.96
C ILE A 47 -5.50 -10.39 -3.32
N VAL A 48 -5.87 -11.56 -3.82
CA VAL A 48 -6.69 -11.64 -5.02
C VAL A 48 -8.04 -10.96 -4.77
N PRO A 49 -8.43 -9.94 -5.55
CA PRO A 49 -9.70 -9.26 -5.36
C PRO A 49 -10.87 -10.25 -5.44
N ILE A 50 -11.74 -10.25 -4.44
CA ILE A 50 -13.02 -10.95 -4.52
C ILE A 50 -13.88 -10.16 -5.50
N PRO A 51 -14.33 -10.76 -6.62
CA PRO A 51 -15.16 -10.07 -7.60
C PRO A 51 -16.46 -9.58 -6.94
N PRO A 52 -16.94 -8.38 -7.29
CA PRO A 52 -18.26 -7.94 -6.89
C PRO A 52 -19.34 -8.88 -7.44
N GLU A 53 -20.26 -9.29 -6.58
CA GLU A 53 -21.37 -10.17 -6.94
C GLU A 53 -22.71 -9.48 -6.75
N MET A 54 -23.74 -9.90 -7.52
CA MET A 54 -25.11 -9.45 -7.33
C MET A 54 -25.62 -9.91 -5.96
N ALA A 55 -26.12 -9.00 -5.16
CA ALA A 55 -26.55 -9.27 -3.78
C ALA A 55 -28.04 -8.98 -3.58
N ASP A 56 -28.70 -9.83 -2.80
CA ASP A 56 -30.06 -9.58 -2.31
C ASP A 56 -30.00 -8.92 -0.92
N ARG A 57 -30.42 -7.65 -0.85
CA ARG A 57 -30.55 -6.89 0.41
C ARG A 57 -32.00 -6.53 0.74
N THR A 58 -32.97 -7.32 0.28
CA THR A 58 -34.39 -7.10 0.56
C THR A 58 -34.71 -7.10 2.06
N TRP A 59 -33.90 -7.78 2.88
CA TRP A 59 -33.96 -7.80 4.33
C TRP A 59 -33.84 -6.40 4.97
N LYS A 60 -33.03 -5.50 4.40
CA LYS A 60 -32.83 -4.13 4.92
C LYS A 60 -34.12 -3.28 4.84
N THR A 61 -35.03 -3.63 3.96
CA THR A 61 -36.33 -2.94 3.83
C THR A 61 -37.18 -3.01 5.13
N GLY A 62 -37.06 -4.07 5.90
CA GLY A 62 -37.75 -4.23 7.20
C GLY A 62 -37.23 -3.23 8.24
N VAL A 63 -35.93 -2.99 8.29
CA VAL A 63 -35.28 -2.01 9.19
C VAL A 63 -35.75 -0.59 8.87
N VAL A 64 -35.68 -0.20 7.59
CA VAL A 64 -36.12 1.13 7.13
C VAL A 64 -37.59 1.39 7.40
N LYS A 65 -38.47 0.41 7.21
CA LYS A 65 -39.92 0.58 7.49
C LYS A 65 -40.21 0.82 8.97
N ASN A 66 -39.61 0.06 9.85
CA ASN A 66 -39.78 0.19 11.30
C ASN A 66 -39.33 1.58 11.79
N PHE A 67 -38.37 2.15 11.10
CA PHE A 67 -37.78 3.44 11.39
C PHE A 67 -38.70 4.62 11.00
N LEU A 68 -39.22 4.62 9.78
CA LEU A 68 -40.15 5.65 9.30
C LEU A 68 -41.44 5.81 10.16
N GLY A 69 -41.80 4.76 10.91
CA GLY A 69 -42.92 4.77 11.84
C GLY A 69 -42.68 5.54 13.16
N LEU A 70 -41.42 5.79 13.52
CA LEU A 70 -41.06 6.44 14.80
C LEU A 70 -41.12 7.97 14.75
N ARG A 71 -41.07 8.58 13.58
CA ARG A 71 -41.19 10.04 13.41
C ARG A 71 -42.51 10.44 12.77
N LYS A 72 -43.27 11.25 13.45
CA LYS A 72 -44.41 11.95 12.82
C LYS A 72 -43.88 13.06 11.91
N PRO A 73 -44.30 13.13 10.64
CA PRO A 73 -43.96 14.25 9.78
C PRO A 73 -44.34 15.56 10.48
N ASP A 74 -43.44 16.52 10.51
CA ASP A 74 -43.78 17.88 10.91
C ASP A 74 -44.66 18.47 9.83
N THR A 75 -45.95 18.73 10.17
CA THR A 75 -46.93 19.28 9.25
C THR A 75 -46.98 20.81 9.30
N SER A 76 -46.15 21.45 10.12
CA SER A 76 -46.11 22.90 10.20
C SER A 76 -45.52 23.52 8.93
N ALA A 77 -46.23 24.51 8.39
CA ALA A 77 -45.72 25.34 7.30
C ALA A 77 -44.69 26.34 7.88
N VAL A 78 -43.45 25.88 8.05
CA VAL A 78 -42.37 26.72 8.55
C VAL A 78 -41.74 27.45 7.37
N VAL A 79 -41.67 28.77 7.44
CA VAL A 79 -40.86 29.57 6.49
C VAL A 79 -39.40 29.49 6.90
N ASP A 80 -38.58 29.04 6.00
CA ASP A 80 -37.14 29.00 6.18
C ASP A 80 -36.53 30.41 6.04
N ALA A 81 -36.27 31.07 7.18
CA ALA A 81 -35.78 32.45 7.23
C ALA A 81 -34.35 32.64 6.72
N VAL A 82 -33.56 31.55 6.56
CA VAL A 82 -32.16 31.57 6.09
C VAL A 82 -31.98 30.90 4.71
N ALA A 83 -33.12 30.76 3.99
CA ALA A 83 -33.09 30.21 2.64
C ALA A 83 -32.45 31.19 1.65
N GLN A 84 -31.33 30.81 1.07
CA GLN A 84 -30.70 31.52 -0.03
C GLN A 84 -31.44 31.22 -1.33
N ARG A 85 -32.00 32.29 -1.97
CA ARG A 85 -32.82 32.26 -3.19
C ARG A 85 -32.09 32.84 -4.40
N PHE A 86 -30.77 32.78 -4.43
CA PHE A 86 -29.95 33.29 -5.52
C PHE A 86 -28.71 32.41 -5.67
N MET A 87 -28.20 32.30 -6.89
CA MET A 87 -26.91 31.66 -7.19
C MET A 87 -25.76 32.50 -6.67
N GLY A 88 -24.70 31.84 -6.22
CA GLY A 88 -23.42 32.49 -6.00
C GLY A 88 -22.88 33.13 -7.28
N LYS A 89 -22.01 34.12 -7.14
CA LYS A 89 -21.49 34.91 -8.28
C LYS A 89 -20.03 34.65 -8.57
N TRP A 90 -19.27 34.16 -7.59
CA TRP A 90 -17.83 33.93 -7.75
C TRP A 90 -17.61 32.58 -8.43
N ILE A 91 -16.76 32.57 -9.44
CA ILE A 91 -16.42 31.33 -10.17
C ILE A 91 -15.31 30.61 -9.41
N ALA A 92 -15.53 29.33 -9.09
CA ALA A 92 -14.50 28.46 -8.55
C ALA A 92 -13.34 28.27 -9.57
N SER A 93 -12.17 27.93 -9.09
CA SER A 93 -10.97 27.71 -9.97
C SER A 93 -11.08 26.53 -10.95
N GLY A 94 -12.23 25.87 -10.96
CA GLY A 94 -12.51 24.74 -11.84
C GLY A 94 -12.40 23.39 -11.13
N ILE A 95 -12.82 22.37 -11.85
CA ILE A 95 -12.75 20.99 -11.37
C ILE A 95 -11.36 20.43 -11.78
N GLY A 96 -10.61 19.92 -10.80
CA GLY A 96 -9.33 19.26 -11.03
C GLY A 96 -9.54 17.84 -11.54
N VAL A 97 -9.53 16.85 -10.64
CA VAL A 97 -9.89 15.47 -10.97
C VAL A 97 -11.40 15.37 -11.16
N ASN A 98 -11.85 14.64 -12.17
CA ASN A 98 -13.27 14.38 -12.40
C ASN A 98 -13.43 13.03 -13.11
N ILE A 99 -13.53 11.96 -12.34
CA ILE A 99 -13.49 10.57 -12.81
C ILE A 99 -14.74 9.79 -12.38
N ASN A 100 -15.03 8.72 -13.11
CA ASN A 100 -16.03 7.76 -12.68
C ASN A 100 -15.51 6.99 -11.47
N GLY A 101 -16.29 6.95 -10.42
CA GLY A 101 -16.15 5.99 -9.34
C GLY A 101 -16.86 4.68 -9.66
N ILE A 102 -17.08 3.87 -8.62
CA ILE A 102 -17.75 2.57 -8.76
C ILE A 102 -19.23 2.77 -9.08
N GLY A 103 -19.74 2.06 -10.10
CA GLY A 103 -21.17 2.00 -10.38
C GLY A 103 -21.88 0.88 -9.66
N ASN A 104 -23.18 0.71 -9.90
CA ASN A 104 -23.95 -0.40 -9.29
C ASN A 104 -23.57 -1.75 -9.92
N ILE A 105 -22.48 -2.31 -9.45
CA ILE A 105 -21.98 -3.62 -9.88
C ILE A 105 -22.49 -4.77 -9.01
N ASN A 106 -23.15 -4.45 -7.89
CA ASN A 106 -23.72 -5.42 -6.95
C ASN A 106 -25.25 -5.52 -7.04
N GLY A 107 -25.92 -4.69 -7.87
CA GLY A 107 -27.37 -4.68 -8.01
C GLY A 107 -28.11 -4.21 -6.74
N VAL A 108 -27.50 -3.40 -5.89
CA VAL A 108 -28.08 -2.94 -4.62
C VAL A 108 -28.49 -1.48 -4.66
N MET A 109 -29.44 -1.11 -3.81
CA MET A 109 -29.87 0.24 -3.51
C MET A 109 -30.07 0.38 -2.00
N PRO A 110 -29.59 1.47 -1.41
CA PRO A 110 -28.86 2.61 -1.99
C PRO A 110 -27.35 2.34 -2.17
N PRO A 111 -26.59 3.24 -2.81
CA PRO A 111 -25.12 3.10 -2.98
C PRO A 111 -24.34 3.34 -1.69
N ASP A 112 -24.79 4.18 -0.78
CA ASP A 112 -24.13 4.58 0.46
C ASP A 112 -22.66 4.96 0.18
N THR A 113 -22.50 5.96 -0.68
CA THR A 113 -21.21 6.34 -1.26
C THR A 113 -20.36 7.05 -0.22
N ASP A 114 -19.21 6.46 0.10
CA ASP A 114 -18.20 7.06 0.96
C ASP A 114 -16.84 7.09 0.26
N GLY A 115 -15.96 7.97 0.75
CA GLY A 115 -14.61 8.06 0.21
C GLY A 115 -13.82 9.17 0.87
N ASP A 116 -12.52 8.92 0.99
CA ASP A 116 -11.61 9.90 1.54
C ASP A 116 -10.32 10.01 0.73
N VAL A 117 -9.59 11.10 0.94
CA VAL A 117 -8.35 11.42 0.26
C VAL A 117 -7.19 11.44 1.26
N GLY A 118 -6.14 10.70 0.94
CA GLY A 118 -4.84 10.79 1.62
C GLY A 118 -3.81 11.55 0.77
N PRO A 119 -2.55 11.62 1.20
CA PRO A 119 -1.52 12.36 0.48
C PRO A 119 -1.30 11.88 -0.96
N ASN A 120 -1.49 10.59 -1.24
CA ASN A 120 -1.19 9.98 -2.55
C ASN A 120 -2.35 9.20 -3.16
N HIS A 121 -3.42 8.95 -2.41
CA HIS A 121 -4.49 8.04 -2.79
C HIS A 121 -5.86 8.67 -2.56
N TYR A 122 -6.85 8.21 -3.33
CA TYR A 122 -8.25 8.34 -3.03
C TYR A 122 -8.84 6.95 -2.86
N PHE A 123 -9.54 6.73 -1.74
CA PHE A 123 -10.16 5.44 -1.44
C PHE A 123 -11.67 5.61 -1.43
N GLN A 124 -12.37 5.00 -2.39
CA GLN A 124 -13.84 5.00 -2.45
C GLN A 124 -14.38 3.66 -1.97
N MET A 125 -15.39 3.74 -1.10
CA MET A 125 -16.25 2.61 -0.73
C MET A 125 -17.69 2.89 -1.12
N ILE A 126 -18.39 1.87 -1.57
CA ILE A 126 -19.83 1.86 -1.78
C ILE A 126 -20.41 0.65 -1.07
N ASN A 127 -21.73 0.58 -0.97
CA ASN A 127 -22.38 -0.64 -0.54
C ASN A 127 -21.85 -1.82 -1.33
N LEU A 128 -21.15 -2.73 -0.63
CA LEU A 128 -20.60 -4.01 -1.03
C LEU A 128 -19.31 -3.99 -1.86
N SER A 129 -18.80 -2.82 -2.29
CA SER A 129 -17.57 -2.78 -3.10
C SER A 129 -16.71 -1.56 -2.80
N PHE A 130 -15.41 -1.68 -3.07
CA PHE A 130 -14.46 -0.59 -2.93
C PHE A 130 -13.48 -0.51 -4.10
N GLN A 131 -12.84 0.65 -4.25
CA GLN A 131 -11.78 0.87 -5.22
C GLN A 131 -10.80 1.92 -4.71
N ILE A 132 -9.51 1.71 -4.97
CA ILE A 132 -8.44 2.62 -4.59
C ILE A 132 -7.86 3.23 -5.86
N PHE A 133 -7.69 4.54 -5.85
CA PHE A 133 -7.14 5.32 -6.95
C PHE A 133 -5.89 6.09 -6.47
N ASN A 134 -5.00 6.41 -7.40
CA ASN A 134 -4.09 7.52 -7.17
C ASN A 134 -4.82 8.86 -7.35
N LYS A 135 -4.19 9.97 -6.94
CA LYS A 135 -4.80 11.30 -7.02
C LYS A 135 -4.99 11.83 -8.44
N ASN A 136 -4.45 11.14 -9.46
CA ASN A 136 -4.73 11.44 -10.87
C ASN A 136 -5.94 10.66 -11.41
N GLY A 137 -6.58 9.85 -10.57
CA GLY A 137 -7.73 9.06 -10.94
C GLY A 137 -7.44 7.71 -11.59
N THR A 138 -6.18 7.26 -11.61
CA THR A 138 -5.83 5.92 -12.07
C THR A 138 -6.16 4.90 -10.98
N SER A 139 -6.89 3.84 -11.33
CA SER A 139 -7.17 2.75 -10.42
C SER A 139 -5.89 1.98 -10.06
N LEU A 140 -5.66 1.79 -8.78
CA LEU A 140 -4.55 1.03 -8.23
C LEU A 140 -5.00 -0.35 -7.74
N TYR A 141 -6.25 -0.47 -7.24
CA TYR A 141 -6.82 -1.72 -6.77
C TYR A 141 -8.35 -1.71 -6.88
N GLY A 142 -8.93 -2.81 -7.27
CA GLY A 142 -10.38 -2.94 -7.43
C GLY A 142 -10.89 -2.52 -8.83
N PRO A 143 -12.24 -2.44 -9.02
CA PRO A 143 -13.26 -2.63 -7.98
C PRO A 143 -13.28 -4.06 -7.44
N ALA A 144 -13.40 -4.19 -6.12
CA ALA A 144 -13.45 -5.44 -5.39
C ALA A 144 -14.58 -5.41 -4.36
N ALA A 145 -15.12 -6.58 -3.99
CA ALA A 145 -16.05 -6.68 -2.87
C ALA A 145 -15.40 -6.18 -1.56
N ASN A 146 -16.15 -5.48 -0.70
CA ASN A 146 -15.64 -4.98 0.59
C ASN A 146 -15.08 -6.12 1.45
N SER A 147 -15.66 -7.34 1.32
CA SER A 147 -15.16 -8.56 1.96
C SER A 147 -13.71 -8.94 1.58
N THR A 148 -13.14 -8.35 0.52
CA THR A 148 -11.73 -8.56 0.15
C THR A 148 -10.79 -8.05 1.25
N ILE A 149 -11.11 -6.94 1.93
CA ILE A 149 -10.33 -6.42 3.06
C ILE A 149 -10.28 -7.45 4.19
N TRP A 150 -11.33 -8.24 4.35
CA TRP A 150 -11.50 -9.25 5.39
C TRP A 150 -11.13 -10.67 4.92
N ASN A 151 -10.65 -10.84 3.71
CA ASN A 151 -10.27 -12.16 3.21
C ASN A 151 -9.14 -12.77 4.05
N GLY A 152 -9.35 -14.02 4.50
CA GLY A 152 -8.45 -14.71 5.41
C GLY A 152 -8.52 -14.23 6.87
N PHE A 153 -9.42 -13.30 7.22
CA PHE A 153 -9.72 -12.90 8.61
C PHE A 153 -10.78 -13.83 9.18
N PRO A 154 -10.40 -14.86 9.97
CA PRO A 154 -11.33 -15.92 10.34
C PRO A 154 -12.31 -15.46 11.42
N GLY A 155 -13.58 -15.84 11.26
CA GLY A 155 -14.63 -15.55 12.23
C GLY A 155 -16.03 -15.77 11.67
N PRO A 156 -17.08 -15.51 12.48
CA PRO A 156 -18.47 -15.64 12.02
C PRO A 156 -18.81 -14.75 10.80
N TRP A 157 -18.07 -13.68 10.59
CA TRP A 157 -18.17 -12.75 9.46
C TRP A 157 -17.55 -13.29 8.15
N SER A 158 -16.85 -14.42 8.18
CA SER A 158 -16.20 -14.98 6.99
C SER A 158 -17.24 -15.31 5.93
N GLY A 159 -17.02 -14.77 4.72
CA GLY A 159 -17.96 -14.94 3.60
C GLY A 159 -19.14 -13.98 3.60
N THR A 160 -19.26 -13.04 4.58
CA THR A 160 -20.27 -11.99 4.53
C THR A 160 -19.76 -10.76 3.78
N ASN A 161 -20.69 -9.99 3.21
CA ASN A 161 -20.42 -8.68 2.59
C ASN A 161 -21.69 -7.83 2.74
N ASP A 162 -21.95 -7.36 3.96
CA ASP A 162 -23.28 -6.86 4.35
C ASP A 162 -23.46 -5.34 4.15
N GLY A 163 -22.36 -4.56 4.05
CA GLY A 163 -22.37 -3.16 3.62
C GLY A 163 -22.33 -2.13 4.73
N ASP A 164 -22.86 -0.94 4.44
CA ASP A 164 -22.75 0.31 5.16
C ASP A 164 -21.28 0.65 5.51
N PRO A 165 -20.39 0.68 4.50
CA PRO A 165 -18.99 0.90 4.75
C PRO A 165 -18.70 2.36 5.08
N VAL A 166 -17.61 2.59 5.83
CA VAL A 166 -17.02 3.91 6.04
C VAL A 166 -15.52 3.81 5.82
N VAL A 167 -14.94 4.78 5.13
CA VAL A 167 -13.50 4.92 4.96
C VAL A 167 -13.06 6.34 5.33
N LEU A 168 -12.01 6.43 6.15
CA LEU A 168 -11.41 7.70 6.58
C LEU A 168 -9.90 7.65 6.45
N TYR A 169 -9.29 8.82 6.28
CA TYR A 169 -7.86 9.02 6.37
C TYR A 169 -7.51 9.73 7.69
N ASP A 170 -6.84 9.03 8.58
CA ASP A 170 -6.30 9.57 9.82
C ASP A 170 -5.04 10.37 9.52
N GLU A 171 -5.17 11.68 9.33
CA GLU A 171 -4.07 12.59 9.02
C GLU A 171 -2.96 12.57 10.10
N TYR A 172 -3.34 12.42 11.38
CA TYR A 172 -2.42 12.48 12.51
C TYR A 172 -1.54 11.25 12.63
N ALA A 173 -2.03 10.10 12.18
CA ALA A 173 -1.28 8.85 12.17
C ALA A 173 -0.71 8.54 10.79
N ASN A 174 -1.18 9.24 9.75
CA ASN A 174 -0.89 8.94 8.36
C ASN A 174 -1.30 7.50 8.00
N ARG A 175 -2.59 7.18 8.29
CA ARG A 175 -3.18 5.83 8.15
C ARG A 175 -4.61 5.90 7.60
N TRP A 176 -4.99 4.85 6.90
CA TRP A 176 -6.37 4.62 6.49
C TRP A 176 -7.13 3.84 7.54
N VAL A 177 -8.41 4.15 7.70
CA VAL A 177 -9.35 3.40 8.53
C VAL A 177 -10.52 3.01 7.64
N ALA A 178 -10.86 1.74 7.62
CA ALA A 178 -12.01 1.23 6.87
C ALA A 178 -12.88 0.38 7.80
N SER A 179 -14.20 0.50 7.68
CA SER A 179 -15.12 -0.31 8.44
C SER A 179 -16.29 -0.82 7.61
N GLN A 180 -16.91 -1.86 8.12
CA GLN A 180 -18.14 -2.41 7.58
C GLN A 180 -18.78 -3.30 8.65
N PHE A 181 -20.12 -3.30 8.75
CA PHE A 181 -20.77 -4.28 9.61
C PHE A 181 -20.83 -5.67 8.95
N ALA A 182 -20.93 -6.72 9.78
CA ALA A 182 -21.17 -8.08 9.34
C ALA A 182 -22.31 -8.73 10.16
N LEU A 183 -23.26 -9.32 9.43
CA LEU A 183 -24.55 -9.80 9.94
C LEU A 183 -24.79 -11.28 9.58
N PRO A 184 -23.89 -12.21 9.95
CA PRO A 184 -23.88 -13.59 9.45
C PRO A 184 -25.16 -14.38 9.71
N ASN A 185 -25.92 -14.01 10.74
CA ASN A 185 -27.13 -14.72 11.15
C ASN A 185 -28.37 -13.82 11.17
N TYR A 186 -28.36 -12.70 10.41
CA TYR A 186 -29.50 -11.77 10.37
C TYR A 186 -30.86 -12.53 10.16
N PRO A 187 -31.92 -12.15 10.89
CA PRO A 187 -32.04 -11.03 11.83
C PRO A 187 -31.52 -11.29 13.26
N ASN A 188 -30.96 -12.46 13.54
CA ASN A 188 -30.42 -12.80 14.84
C ASN A 188 -28.95 -12.39 14.95
N GLY A 189 -28.52 -12.08 16.19
CA GLY A 189 -27.13 -11.82 16.50
C GLY A 189 -26.30 -13.11 16.75
N PRO A 190 -25.05 -12.97 17.16
CA PRO A 190 -24.36 -11.71 17.33
C PRO A 190 -24.07 -10.99 16.01
N PHE A 191 -23.99 -9.68 16.08
CA PHE A 191 -23.61 -8.79 14.97
C PHE A 191 -22.21 -8.27 15.19
N TRP A 192 -21.58 -7.78 14.13
CA TRP A 192 -20.17 -7.37 14.17
C TRP A 192 -19.99 -6.02 13.48
N GLU A 193 -19.07 -5.23 14.03
CA GLU A 193 -18.43 -4.14 13.32
C GLU A 193 -16.97 -4.52 13.08
N LEU A 194 -16.60 -4.61 11.81
CA LEU A 194 -15.24 -4.90 11.39
C LEU A 194 -14.55 -3.58 11.10
N VAL A 195 -13.40 -3.35 11.74
CA VAL A 195 -12.62 -2.12 11.59
C VAL A 195 -11.19 -2.48 11.26
N ALA A 196 -10.68 -1.92 10.17
CA ALA A 196 -9.31 -2.11 9.74
C ALA A 196 -8.54 -0.79 9.74
N VAL A 197 -7.30 -0.81 10.21
CA VAL A 197 -6.36 0.33 10.19
C VAL A 197 -5.14 -0.06 9.36
N SER A 198 -4.81 0.73 8.34
CA SER A 198 -3.65 0.42 7.49
C SER A 198 -2.35 0.51 8.29
N THR A 199 -1.38 -0.37 7.98
CA THR A 199 -0.08 -0.36 8.68
C THR A 199 0.84 0.76 8.19
N THR A 200 0.54 1.33 7.01
CA THR A 200 1.30 2.39 6.34
C THR A 200 0.33 3.39 5.68
N PRO A 201 0.81 4.53 5.16
CA PRO A 201 0.00 5.46 4.36
C PRO A 201 -0.53 4.88 3.04
N ASP A 202 0.04 3.79 2.56
CA ASP A 202 -0.40 3.09 1.35
C ASP A 202 -1.57 2.15 1.68
N PRO A 203 -2.80 2.43 1.20
CA PRO A 203 -3.97 1.60 1.49
C PRO A 203 -3.92 0.23 0.79
N THR A 204 -3.03 0.03 -0.17
CA THR A 204 -2.80 -1.27 -0.81
C THR A 204 -1.83 -2.17 -0.02
N GLY A 205 -1.28 -1.66 1.09
CA GLY A 205 -0.45 -2.39 2.05
C GLY A 205 -1.23 -3.31 2.97
N SER A 206 -0.60 -3.73 4.06
CA SER A 206 -1.23 -4.55 5.10
C SER A 206 -2.11 -3.73 6.03
N TRP A 207 -3.04 -4.41 6.69
CA TRP A 207 -4.00 -3.81 7.59
C TRP A 207 -4.03 -4.55 8.93
N TYR A 208 -4.11 -3.82 10.03
CA TYR A 208 -4.52 -4.30 11.34
C TYR A 208 -6.05 -4.44 11.33
N ARG A 209 -6.57 -5.68 11.47
CA ARG A 209 -8.00 -5.95 11.36
C ARG A 209 -8.57 -6.35 12.72
N TYR A 210 -9.68 -5.73 13.07
CA TYR A 210 -10.36 -5.90 14.34
C TYR A 210 -11.83 -6.26 14.12
N ALA A 211 -12.36 -7.17 14.91
CA ALA A 211 -13.78 -7.48 14.95
C ALA A 211 -14.35 -7.14 16.32
N PHE A 212 -15.34 -6.24 16.36
CA PHE A 212 -16.05 -5.89 17.58
C PHE A 212 -17.46 -6.48 17.54
N GLN A 213 -17.86 -7.16 18.63
CA GLN A 213 -19.15 -7.82 18.73
C GLN A 213 -20.22 -6.86 19.27
N PHE A 214 -21.39 -6.88 18.64
CA PHE A 214 -22.57 -6.10 19.02
C PHE A 214 -23.75 -7.03 19.32
N ALA A 215 -24.48 -6.74 20.40
CA ALA A 215 -25.70 -7.46 20.77
C ALA A 215 -26.89 -7.05 19.90
N ASP A 216 -26.97 -5.75 19.57
CA ASP A 216 -27.98 -5.17 18.69
C ASP A 216 -27.37 -4.94 17.31
N MET A 217 -28.18 -5.02 16.24
CA MET A 217 -27.75 -4.75 14.89
C MET A 217 -27.29 -3.28 14.75
N PRO A 218 -26.03 -3.00 14.33
CA PRO A 218 -25.45 -1.66 14.24
C PRO A 218 -25.73 -1.03 12.87
N ASP A 219 -26.93 -0.61 12.59
CA ASP A 219 -27.33 0.03 11.33
C ASP A 219 -26.78 1.45 11.22
N TYR A 220 -26.45 1.87 10.00
CA TYR A 220 -26.00 3.23 9.70
C TYR A 220 -24.74 3.64 10.49
N PRO A 221 -23.65 2.85 10.48
CA PRO A 221 -22.43 3.22 11.17
C PRO A 221 -21.85 4.52 10.60
N LYS A 222 -21.33 5.37 11.48
CA LYS A 222 -20.57 6.57 11.11
C LYS A 222 -19.33 6.65 11.97
N LEU A 223 -18.18 6.83 11.32
CA LEU A 223 -16.90 6.98 11.99
C LEU A 223 -16.42 8.43 11.97
N GLY A 224 -15.47 8.73 12.88
CA GLY A 224 -14.72 9.97 12.91
C GLY A 224 -13.37 9.74 13.58
N VAL A 225 -12.36 10.47 13.13
CA VAL A 225 -11.01 10.46 13.70
C VAL A 225 -10.95 11.49 14.83
N TRP A 226 -10.44 11.08 15.99
CA TRP A 226 -10.15 11.96 17.10
C TRP A 226 -8.73 11.74 17.62
N HIS A 227 -8.15 12.71 18.32
CA HIS A 227 -6.74 12.63 18.76
C HIS A 227 -6.40 11.35 19.56
N ASN A 228 -7.36 10.82 20.33
CA ASN A 228 -7.17 9.66 21.21
C ASN A 228 -8.15 8.49 20.95
N ALA A 229 -9.05 8.59 19.97
CA ALA A 229 -10.04 7.54 19.65
C ALA A 229 -10.42 7.56 18.17
N TYR A 230 -10.87 6.41 17.64
CA TYR A 230 -11.80 6.39 16.52
C TYR A 230 -13.20 6.39 17.11
N LEU A 231 -14.04 7.33 16.69
CA LEU A 231 -15.41 7.51 17.18
C LEU A 231 -16.36 6.75 16.28
N LEU A 232 -17.32 6.05 16.84
CA LEU A 232 -18.34 5.33 16.06
C LEU A 232 -19.72 5.63 16.61
N THR A 233 -20.70 5.85 15.74
CA THR A 233 -22.12 5.89 16.10
C THR A 233 -22.91 4.94 15.21
N VAL A 234 -23.97 4.37 15.77
CA VAL A 234 -24.91 3.50 15.05
C VAL A 234 -26.35 3.71 15.54
N ASN A 235 -27.32 3.41 14.70
CA ASN A 235 -28.70 3.16 15.10
C ASN A 235 -28.83 1.69 15.45
N ARG A 236 -29.24 1.36 16.69
CA ARG A 236 -29.35 0.00 17.18
C ARG A 236 -30.73 -0.59 16.93
N PHE A 237 -30.77 -1.80 16.39
CA PHE A 237 -31.98 -2.57 16.21
C PHE A 237 -31.86 -3.93 16.94
N SER A 238 -32.97 -4.36 17.58
CA SER A 238 -32.96 -5.59 18.36
C SER A 238 -32.71 -6.82 17.50
N SER A 239 -31.90 -7.75 18.02
CA SER A 239 -31.75 -9.10 17.47
C SER A 239 -33.11 -9.79 17.38
N GLY A 240 -33.37 -10.44 16.25
CA GLY A 240 -34.57 -11.24 15.99
C GLY A 240 -35.84 -10.47 15.60
N SER A 241 -35.88 -9.13 15.73
CA SER A 241 -37.14 -8.37 15.50
C SER A 241 -37.02 -7.05 14.79
N THR A 242 -35.84 -6.57 14.42
CA THR A 242 -35.62 -5.26 13.78
C THR A 242 -36.30 -4.05 14.48
N THR A 243 -36.54 -4.15 15.79
CA THR A 243 -37.11 -3.05 16.58
C THR A 243 -36.02 -2.06 16.96
N TYR A 244 -36.25 -0.76 16.71
CA TYR A 244 -35.31 0.29 17.09
C TYR A 244 -35.06 0.33 18.60
N LYS A 245 -33.78 0.38 19.00
CA LYS A 245 -33.33 0.32 20.40
C LYS A 245 -32.67 1.63 20.87
N GLY A 246 -32.55 2.62 19.99
CA GLY A 246 -31.85 3.89 20.24
C GLY A 246 -30.47 3.94 19.62
N VAL A 247 -29.80 5.07 19.82
CA VAL A 247 -28.43 5.29 19.31
C VAL A 247 -27.41 4.59 20.19
N GLY A 248 -26.37 4.01 19.55
CA GLY A 248 -25.14 3.62 20.19
C GLY A 248 -24.02 4.62 19.84
N VAL A 249 -23.23 4.99 20.83
CA VAL A 249 -22.07 5.90 20.70
C VAL A 249 -20.86 5.21 21.31
N TYR A 250 -19.77 5.15 20.55
CA TYR A 250 -18.63 4.33 20.90
C TYR A 250 -17.31 5.09 20.71
N ALA A 251 -16.31 4.75 21.53
CA ALA A 251 -14.92 5.12 21.31
C ALA A 251 -14.09 3.84 21.19
N LEU A 252 -13.29 3.75 20.10
CA LEU A 252 -12.35 2.67 19.87
C LEU A 252 -10.94 3.15 20.22
N GLU A 253 -10.14 2.30 20.85
CA GLU A 253 -8.81 2.66 21.38
C GLU A 253 -7.78 2.83 20.25
N ARG A 254 -7.79 4.04 19.64
CA ARG A 254 -6.98 4.39 18.46
C ARG A 254 -5.50 4.05 18.64
N SER A 255 -4.91 4.37 19.81
CA SER A 255 -3.48 4.13 20.05
C SER A 255 -3.09 2.66 19.93
N LYS A 256 -3.92 1.75 20.46
CA LYS A 256 -3.70 0.31 20.32
C LYS A 256 -4.01 -0.19 18.92
N MET A 257 -5.05 0.32 18.29
CA MET A 257 -5.37 -0.06 16.90
C MET A 257 -4.26 0.33 15.94
N LEU A 258 -3.65 1.50 16.11
CA LEU A 258 -2.47 1.94 15.33
C LEU A 258 -1.21 1.09 15.58
N ALA A 259 -1.08 0.55 16.80
CA ALA A 259 0.03 -0.31 17.19
C ALA A 259 -0.17 -1.80 16.80
N GLY A 260 -1.35 -2.18 16.31
CA GLY A 260 -1.69 -3.58 16.08
C GLY A 260 -1.78 -4.40 17.37
N ASP A 261 -2.24 -3.78 18.46
CA ASP A 261 -2.43 -4.49 19.73
C ASP A 261 -3.79 -5.22 19.72
N PRO A 262 -3.82 -6.57 19.88
CA PRO A 262 -5.05 -7.35 19.91
C PRO A 262 -5.99 -6.98 21.08
N ASN A 263 -5.50 -6.25 22.08
CA ASN A 263 -6.29 -5.82 23.22
C ASN A 263 -6.95 -4.44 23.04
N ALA A 264 -7.05 -3.94 21.80
CA ALA A 264 -7.74 -2.69 21.53
C ALA A 264 -9.17 -2.74 22.08
N ALA A 265 -9.54 -1.72 22.86
CA ALA A 265 -10.81 -1.65 23.55
C ALA A 265 -11.84 -0.81 22.78
N ILE A 266 -13.12 -1.09 23.06
CA ILE A 266 -14.27 -0.28 22.69
C ILE A 266 -15.06 0.10 23.93
N ILE A 267 -15.25 1.39 24.15
CA ILE A 267 -16.12 1.94 25.21
C ILE A 267 -17.48 2.23 24.59
N SER A 268 -18.54 1.74 25.18
CA SER A 268 -19.91 1.79 24.66
C SER A 268 -20.82 2.66 25.53
N PHE A 269 -21.55 3.58 24.90
CA PHE A 269 -22.64 4.34 25.50
C PHE A 269 -23.90 4.09 24.69
N THR A 270 -25.03 3.83 25.33
CA THR A 270 -26.26 3.53 24.62
C THR A 270 -27.43 4.39 25.13
N PHE A 271 -28.16 4.97 24.19
CA PHE A 271 -29.43 5.61 24.48
C PHE A 271 -30.59 4.61 24.36
N GLY A 272 -31.65 4.81 25.11
CA GLY A 272 -32.88 4.01 25.01
C GLY A 272 -33.65 4.29 23.71
N ALA A 273 -34.62 3.45 23.40
CA ALA A 273 -35.50 3.62 22.25
C ALA A 273 -36.41 4.83 22.44
N SER A 274 -36.00 5.98 21.93
CA SER A 274 -36.74 7.22 21.89
C SER A 274 -36.57 7.88 20.51
N ALA A 275 -37.41 8.87 20.21
CA ALA A 275 -37.27 9.63 18.97
C ALA A 275 -35.96 10.48 18.97
N GLU A 276 -35.31 10.64 20.11
CA GLU A 276 -34.14 11.49 20.31
C GLU A 276 -33.21 10.97 21.42
N PRO A 277 -31.86 10.99 21.27
CA PRO A 277 -31.18 11.35 20.03
C PRO A 277 -31.40 10.32 18.93
N TYR A 278 -31.21 10.74 17.67
CA TYR A 278 -31.38 9.91 16.51
C TYR A 278 -30.31 10.18 15.48
N SER A 279 -29.72 9.11 14.90
CA SER A 279 -28.69 9.18 13.86
C SER A 279 -27.61 10.24 14.16
N MET A 280 -26.97 10.13 15.33
CA MET A 280 -25.88 11.04 15.71
C MET A 280 -24.71 10.89 14.76
N LEU A 281 -24.01 11.99 14.46
CA LEU A 281 -22.73 11.99 13.77
C LEU A 281 -21.59 12.17 14.76
N PRO A 282 -20.50 11.38 14.70
CA PRO A 282 -19.27 11.65 15.41
C PRO A 282 -18.53 12.81 14.75
N ALA A 283 -17.82 13.62 15.54
CA ALA A 283 -16.88 14.58 15.00
C ALA A 283 -15.70 13.89 14.35
N ASP A 284 -15.31 14.38 13.19
CA ASP A 284 -14.20 13.90 12.40
C ASP A 284 -13.19 15.03 12.19
N ALA A 285 -12.01 14.88 12.77
CA ALA A 285 -11.04 15.96 12.91
C ALA A 285 -10.02 15.96 11.78
N ASP A 286 -9.91 17.12 11.11
CA ASP A 286 -8.96 17.40 10.05
C ASP A 286 -7.99 18.54 10.45
N GLY A 287 -6.81 18.56 9.84
CA GLY A 287 -5.81 19.61 9.98
C GLY A 287 -5.11 19.61 11.33
N ILE A 288 -5.07 20.75 12.04
CA ILE A 288 -4.40 20.82 13.34
C ILE A 288 -5.14 19.92 14.35
N ALA A 289 -4.41 19.01 14.98
CA ALA A 289 -5.00 18.08 15.95
C ALA A 289 -5.77 18.80 17.07
N PRO A 290 -6.90 18.24 17.52
CA PRO A 290 -7.55 18.72 18.73
C PRO A 290 -6.58 18.71 19.90
N PRO A 291 -6.67 19.67 20.85
CA PRO A 291 -5.87 19.64 22.07
C PRO A 291 -5.99 18.31 22.81
N ALA A 292 -4.92 17.84 23.46
CA ALA A 292 -4.89 16.52 24.10
C ALA A 292 -5.97 16.29 25.18
N ASN A 293 -6.51 17.35 25.75
CA ASN A 293 -7.59 17.32 26.74
C ASN A 293 -8.96 17.69 26.15
N GLU A 294 -9.06 17.88 24.84
CA GLU A 294 -10.30 18.21 24.19
C GLU A 294 -11.22 16.97 24.16
N PRO A 295 -12.46 17.06 24.70
CA PRO A 295 -13.40 15.95 24.60
C PRO A 295 -13.81 15.68 23.16
N ALA A 296 -14.16 14.44 22.84
CA ALA A 296 -14.76 14.10 21.56
C ALA A 296 -16.21 14.61 21.47
N TYR A 297 -16.62 15.00 20.25
CA TYR A 297 -17.96 15.58 20.05
C TYR A 297 -18.82 14.70 19.15
N PHE A 298 -20.14 14.82 19.35
CA PHE A 298 -21.18 14.18 18.57
C PHE A 298 -22.33 15.16 18.39
N ALA A 299 -22.99 15.12 17.23
CA ALA A 299 -24.13 16.00 17.01
C ALA A 299 -25.32 15.28 16.38
N TYR A 300 -26.53 15.78 16.68
CA TYR A 300 -27.73 15.42 15.95
C TYR A 300 -28.66 16.63 15.82
N LYS A 301 -29.54 16.59 14.84
CA LYS A 301 -30.59 17.59 14.72
C LYS A 301 -31.85 17.19 15.50
N LYS A 302 -32.49 18.17 16.13
CA LYS A 302 -33.78 18.02 16.78
C LYS A 302 -34.75 19.01 16.17
N ASP A 303 -35.78 18.48 15.49
CA ASP A 303 -36.77 19.29 14.81
C ASP A 303 -37.61 20.09 15.82
N PRO A 304 -38.07 21.28 15.45
CA PRO A 304 -37.87 21.95 14.14
C PRO A 304 -36.71 22.95 14.14
N ASN A 305 -35.97 23.15 15.24
CA ASN A 305 -35.04 24.27 15.36
C ASN A 305 -33.88 24.07 16.33
N LYS A 306 -33.40 22.85 16.52
CA LYS A 306 -32.26 22.59 17.40
C LYS A 306 -31.15 21.81 16.69
N LEU A 307 -29.92 22.21 16.98
CA LEU A 307 -28.69 21.41 16.77
C LEU A 307 -28.16 21.08 18.16
N VAL A 308 -28.06 19.80 18.48
CA VAL A 308 -27.67 19.34 19.81
C VAL A 308 -26.28 18.71 19.70
N ILE A 309 -25.36 19.15 20.54
CA ILE A 309 -23.97 18.66 20.60
C ILE A 309 -23.78 17.92 21.92
N TYR A 310 -23.19 16.74 21.84
CA TYR A 310 -22.73 15.94 22.96
C TYR A 310 -21.21 15.96 23.00
N LYS A 311 -20.64 15.83 24.22
CA LYS A 311 -19.20 15.64 24.44
C LYS A 311 -18.96 14.34 25.19
N MET A 312 -17.88 13.68 24.81
CA MET A 312 -17.37 12.47 25.44
C MET A 312 -15.98 12.72 25.99
N ASN A 313 -15.83 12.58 27.31
CA ASN A 313 -14.51 12.49 27.92
C ASN A 313 -14.10 11.02 27.96
N ILE A 314 -12.96 10.71 27.34
CA ILE A 314 -12.46 9.34 27.18
C ILE A 314 -11.26 9.16 28.07
N ASP A 315 -11.33 8.22 29.01
CA ASP A 315 -10.19 7.82 29.88
C ASP A 315 -9.83 6.36 29.59
N TRP A 316 -8.75 6.18 28.86
CA TRP A 316 -8.25 4.84 28.52
C TRP A 316 -7.53 4.14 29.68
N THR A 317 -7.17 4.85 30.74
CA THR A 317 -6.54 4.29 31.93
C THR A 317 -7.58 3.76 32.93
N ASN A 318 -8.72 4.45 33.00
CA ASN A 318 -9.89 4.06 33.78
C ASN A 318 -11.15 4.23 32.90
N THR A 319 -11.38 3.27 32.04
CA THR A 319 -12.46 3.35 31.03
C THR A 319 -13.85 3.55 31.64
N ALA A 320 -14.08 3.11 32.89
CA ALA A 320 -15.32 3.31 33.60
C ALA A 320 -15.55 4.77 34.04
N ALA A 321 -14.51 5.59 34.08
CA ALA A 321 -14.60 7.02 34.38
C ALA A 321 -14.92 7.87 33.11
N SER A 322 -14.92 7.27 31.94
CA SER A 322 -15.33 7.96 30.73
C SER A 322 -16.79 8.41 30.82
N THR A 323 -17.12 9.53 30.20
CA THR A 323 -18.47 10.12 30.31
C THR A 323 -18.97 10.62 28.95
N LEU A 324 -20.25 10.48 28.70
CA LEU A 324 -20.97 11.11 27.58
C LEU A 324 -22.08 11.99 28.15
N GLN A 325 -22.12 13.24 27.72
CA GLN A 325 -23.18 14.18 28.19
C GLN A 325 -23.53 15.21 27.10
N GLN A 326 -24.75 15.71 27.14
CA GLN A 326 -25.10 16.85 26.31
C GLN A 326 -24.25 18.06 26.71
N ASP A 327 -23.49 18.61 25.73
CA ASP A 327 -22.69 19.81 25.93
C ASP A 327 -23.55 21.08 25.75
N VAL A 328 -24.24 21.16 24.61
CA VAL A 328 -25.12 22.31 24.29
C VAL A 328 -26.26 21.91 23.37
N SER A 329 -27.37 22.64 23.50
CA SER A 329 -28.51 22.57 22.57
C SER A 329 -28.70 23.96 21.92
N LEU A 330 -28.14 24.10 20.73
CA LEU A 330 -28.16 25.37 20.00
C LEU A 330 -29.53 25.59 19.34
N THR A 331 -30.09 26.80 19.52
CA THR A 331 -31.25 27.20 18.75
C THR A 331 -30.79 27.66 17.36
N VAL A 332 -31.34 27.04 16.32
CA VAL A 332 -31.11 27.37 14.92
C VAL A 332 -32.38 27.94 14.28
N ALA A 333 -32.26 28.49 13.08
CA ALA A 333 -33.44 28.92 12.34
C ALA A 333 -34.37 27.72 12.08
N SER A 334 -35.64 27.89 12.34
CA SER A 334 -36.65 26.85 12.16
C SER A 334 -36.71 26.37 10.71
N TYR A 335 -36.93 25.08 10.55
CA TYR A 335 -36.98 24.39 9.25
C TYR A 335 -38.07 23.32 9.26
N SER A 336 -38.53 22.95 8.07
CA SER A 336 -39.44 21.82 7.87
C SER A 336 -38.67 20.65 7.28
N SER A 337 -38.87 19.43 7.79
CA SER A 337 -38.36 18.18 7.25
C SER A 337 -39.34 17.47 6.30
N ASN A 338 -40.48 18.14 5.96
CA ASN A 338 -41.54 17.52 5.17
C ASN A 338 -41.28 17.61 3.66
N ILE A 339 -40.72 16.56 3.09
CA ILE A 339 -40.51 16.35 1.64
C ILE A 339 -41.15 15.04 1.22
N SER A 340 -42.07 15.10 0.25
CA SER A 340 -42.78 13.92 -0.26
C SER A 340 -41.95 13.05 -1.23
N GLY A 341 -40.66 13.34 -1.38
CA GLY A 341 -39.70 12.73 -2.30
C GLY A 341 -39.34 13.64 -3.47
N ILE A 342 -38.21 13.38 -4.05
CA ILE A 342 -37.55 14.19 -5.10
C ILE A 342 -38.03 13.74 -6.48
N PRO A 343 -38.67 14.62 -7.27
CA PRO A 343 -39.12 14.31 -8.62
C PRO A 343 -37.96 14.15 -9.59
N GLN A 344 -38.20 13.38 -10.66
CA GLN A 344 -37.25 13.11 -11.75
C GLN A 344 -37.97 13.27 -13.09
N PRO A 345 -37.25 13.56 -14.21
CA PRO A 345 -37.85 13.60 -15.55
C PRO A 345 -38.37 12.23 -16.00
N GLY A 346 -39.49 12.22 -16.77
CA GLY A 346 -39.96 11.03 -17.48
C GLY A 346 -40.45 9.86 -16.60
N THR A 347 -40.62 10.06 -15.27
CA THR A 347 -41.16 9.04 -14.37
C THR A 347 -41.96 9.65 -13.25
N THR A 348 -42.93 8.90 -12.71
CA THR A 348 -43.66 9.26 -11.49
C THR A 348 -42.92 8.79 -10.22
N ARG A 349 -41.91 7.95 -10.35
CA ARG A 349 -41.08 7.52 -9.23
C ARG A 349 -40.30 8.70 -8.67
N LYS A 350 -40.43 8.96 -7.41
CA LYS A 350 -39.67 9.97 -6.67
C LYS A 350 -38.47 9.29 -5.98
N LEU A 351 -37.42 10.06 -5.66
CA LEU A 351 -36.30 9.61 -4.86
C LEU A 351 -36.50 9.98 -3.39
N ASP A 352 -35.89 9.20 -2.52
CA ASP A 352 -35.87 9.45 -1.08
C ASP A 352 -34.97 10.65 -0.76
N ALA A 353 -35.41 11.51 0.18
CA ALA A 353 -34.67 12.73 0.55
C ALA A 353 -33.96 12.62 1.91
N ILE A 354 -34.26 11.62 2.73
CA ILE A 354 -33.75 11.38 4.09
C ILE A 354 -33.57 12.66 4.90
N THR A 355 -34.71 13.30 5.21
CA THR A 355 -34.75 14.61 5.90
C THR A 355 -34.64 14.49 7.42
N ASP A 356 -34.59 13.29 7.96
CA ASP A 356 -34.76 13.00 9.38
C ASP A 356 -33.48 13.11 10.21
N ARG A 357 -32.32 13.28 9.57
CA ARG A 357 -31.01 13.24 10.23
C ARG A 357 -30.06 14.28 9.68
N LEU A 358 -28.93 14.50 10.39
CA LEU A 358 -27.73 15.15 9.82
C LEU A 358 -27.12 14.24 8.78
N MET A 359 -26.61 14.84 7.70
CA MET A 359 -25.85 14.11 6.67
C MET A 359 -24.37 14.08 7.02
N PHE A 360 -23.71 12.95 6.73
CA PHE A 360 -22.28 12.77 6.91
C PHE A 360 -21.52 13.81 6.08
N ARG A 361 -20.52 14.57 6.61
CA ARG A 361 -19.82 14.32 7.89
C ARG A 361 -20.11 15.47 8.86
N LEU A 362 -19.70 15.29 10.12
CA LEU A 362 -19.54 16.36 11.12
C LEU A 362 -18.05 16.66 11.21
N GLN A 363 -17.53 17.50 10.33
CA GLN A 363 -16.11 17.83 10.33
C GLN A 363 -15.77 18.76 11.50
N TYR A 364 -14.71 18.47 12.23
CA TYR A 364 -14.09 19.33 13.21
C TYR A 364 -12.77 19.87 12.69
N ARG A 365 -12.51 21.16 12.89
CA ARG A 365 -11.23 21.78 12.54
C ARG A 365 -10.77 22.73 13.65
N ASN A 366 -9.50 22.58 14.05
CA ASN A 366 -8.85 23.46 15.01
C ASN A 366 -8.04 24.53 14.26
N PHE A 367 -8.35 25.80 14.49
CA PHE A 367 -7.63 26.95 13.93
C PHE A 367 -6.65 27.59 14.93
N GLY A 368 -6.38 26.97 16.08
CA GLY A 368 -5.55 27.53 17.16
C GLY A 368 -6.24 28.63 17.97
N THR A 369 -6.90 29.58 17.32
CA THR A 369 -7.68 30.64 17.97
C THR A 369 -9.10 30.21 18.35
N HIS A 370 -9.67 29.31 17.60
CA HIS A 370 -10.98 28.71 17.81
C HIS A 370 -11.05 27.33 17.16
N ALA A 371 -12.04 26.56 17.54
CA ALA A 371 -12.43 25.35 16.83
C ALA A 371 -13.76 25.58 16.14
N SER A 372 -13.90 25.01 14.94
CA SER A 372 -15.15 24.99 14.17
C SER A 372 -15.62 23.55 13.95
N MET A 373 -16.94 23.34 13.92
CA MET A 373 -17.56 22.17 13.32
C MET A 373 -18.53 22.61 12.23
N VAL A 374 -18.52 21.87 11.10
CA VAL A 374 -19.48 22.06 10.01
C VAL A 374 -20.27 20.78 9.79
N THR A 375 -21.56 20.93 9.48
CA THR A 375 -22.48 19.82 9.17
C THR A 375 -23.66 20.32 8.35
N ASN A 376 -24.45 19.40 7.79
CA ASN A 376 -25.59 19.74 6.95
C ASN A 376 -26.74 18.73 7.06
N HIS A 377 -27.89 19.06 6.55
CA HIS A 377 -29.03 18.15 6.32
C HIS A 377 -29.97 18.68 5.27
N THR A 378 -30.88 17.83 4.78
CA THR A 378 -31.91 18.21 3.83
C THR A 378 -33.10 18.83 4.55
N VAL A 379 -33.64 19.96 4.05
CA VAL A 379 -34.84 20.63 4.55
C VAL A 379 -35.83 20.97 3.41
N SER A 380 -37.10 21.18 3.75
CA SER A 380 -38.09 21.66 2.79
C SER A 380 -38.12 23.18 2.75
N VAL A 381 -37.95 23.74 1.58
CA VAL A 381 -38.10 25.18 1.30
C VAL A 381 -39.22 25.37 0.31
N ASN A 382 -40.41 25.61 0.84
CA ASN A 382 -41.67 25.69 0.07
C ASN A 382 -41.98 24.43 -0.76
N GLY A 383 -41.71 23.24 -0.21
CA GLY A 383 -41.91 21.96 -0.87
C GLY A 383 -40.75 21.49 -1.80
N THR A 384 -39.73 22.32 -2.01
CA THR A 384 -38.48 21.98 -2.73
C THR A 384 -37.39 21.62 -1.72
N ALA A 385 -36.60 20.57 -1.99
CA ALA A 385 -35.50 20.23 -1.14
C ALA A 385 -34.35 21.23 -1.27
N GLY A 386 -33.83 21.70 -0.14
CA GLY A 386 -32.62 22.52 -0.04
C GLY A 386 -31.69 21.97 1.00
N VAL A 387 -30.41 22.28 0.88
CA VAL A 387 -29.38 21.81 1.83
C VAL A 387 -29.15 22.87 2.89
N ARG A 388 -29.59 22.61 4.13
CA ARG A 388 -29.29 23.42 5.31
C ARG A 388 -27.91 23.02 5.81
N TRP A 389 -27.06 24.01 6.05
CA TRP A 389 -25.72 23.83 6.58
C TRP A 389 -25.48 24.72 7.80
N TYR A 390 -24.54 24.31 8.66
CA TYR A 390 -24.18 25.00 9.88
C TYR A 390 -22.69 25.08 10.03
N GLU A 391 -22.20 26.18 10.61
CA GLU A 391 -20.92 26.28 11.27
C GLU A 391 -21.12 26.69 12.70
N VAL A 392 -20.60 25.89 13.63
CA VAL A 392 -20.53 26.19 15.04
C VAL A 392 -19.11 26.41 15.46
N ARG A 393 -18.86 27.34 16.35
CA ARG A 393 -17.53 27.69 16.86
C ARG A 393 -17.47 27.68 18.37
N LYS A 394 -16.28 27.38 18.91
CA LYS A 394 -15.90 27.55 20.32
C LYS A 394 -14.48 28.10 20.41
N THR A 395 -14.13 28.69 21.54
CA THR A 395 -12.75 29.04 21.91
C THR A 395 -12.38 28.33 23.20
N SER A 396 -11.15 28.50 23.67
CA SER A 396 -10.73 27.97 24.98
C SER A 396 -11.57 28.52 26.16
N THR A 397 -12.26 29.64 25.98
CA THR A 397 -13.04 30.36 27.03
C THR A 397 -14.53 30.43 26.74
N THR A 398 -14.99 30.09 25.54
CA THR A 398 -16.40 30.12 25.17
C THR A 398 -16.90 28.74 24.74
N PRO A 399 -18.14 28.36 25.14
CA PRO A 399 -18.74 27.10 24.68
C PRO A 399 -19.05 27.14 23.19
N TRP A 400 -19.48 26.01 22.62
CA TRP A 400 -20.02 25.94 21.27
C TRP A 400 -21.20 26.91 21.10
N SER A 401 -21.14 27.66 20.03
CA SER A 401 -22.20 28.60 19.63
C SER A 401 -22.41 28.56 18.12
N LEU A 402 -23.60 28.86 17.68
CA LEU A 402 -23.87 28.96 16.25
C LEU A 402 -23.14 30.20 15.70
N TYR A 403 -22.20 30.00 14.82
CA TYR A 403 -21.45 31.08 14.17
C TYR A 403 -22.19 31.55 12.92
N GLN A 404 -22.61 30.57 12.07
CA GLN A 404 -23.45 30.86 10.90
C GLN A 404 -24.27 29.65 10.47
N GLN A 405 -25.30 29.90 9.69
CA GLN A 405 -26.15 28.92 9.06
C GLN A 405 -26.75 29.45 7.77
N GLY A 406 -27.11 28.58 6.85
CA GLY A 406 -27.83 28.93 5.64
C GLY A 406 -28.53 27.71 5.05
N THR A 407 -29.49 27.93 4.17
CA THR A 407 -30.12 26.88 3.36
C THR A 407 -29.91 27.20 1.89
N TYR A 408 -29.17 26.38 1.18
CA TYR A 408 -28.93 26.57 -0.23
C TYR A 408 -30.09 25.97 -1.06
N SER A 409 -30.92 26.86 -1.60
CA SER A 409 -32.04 26.50 -2.46
C SER A 409 -32.29 27.66 -3.43
N PRO A 410 -31.35 27.94 -4.37
CA PRO A 410 -31.33 29.17 -5.18
C PRO A 410 -32.42 29.23 -6.26
N ASP A 411 -33.01 28.12 -6.61
CA ASP A 411 -34.04 27.95 -7.63
C ASP A 411 -35.04 26.86 -7.24
N ASN A 412 -35.86 26.37 -8.20
CA ASN A 412 -36.87 25.33 -7.99
C ASN A 412 -36.36 23.89 -8.20
N HIS A 413 -35.03 23.66 -8.39
CA HIS A 413 -34.48 22.32 -8.41
C HIS A 413 -34.21 21.85 -7.00
N ASN A 414 -34.51 20.58 -6.72
CA ASN A 414 -34.23 19.97 -5.44
C ASN A 414 -32.74 19.72 -5.28
N ARG A 415 -32.22 20.04 -4.10
CA ARG A 415 -30.85 19.72 -3.65
C ARG A 415 -30.94 18.98 -2.35
N TRP A 416 -30.34 17.79 -2.31
CA TRP A 416 -30.42 16.90 -1.15
C TRP A 416 -29.19 16.00 -1.06
N MET A 417 -29.08 15.18 -0.05
CA MET A 417 -27.92 14.31 0.21
C MET A 417 -26.61 15.08 0.15
N GLY A 418 -26.56 16.18 0.89
CA GLY A 418 -25.38 17.04 0.92
C GLY A 418 -24.28 16.47 1.80
N SER A 419 -23.05 16.85 1.48
CA SER A 419 -21.90 16.75 2.38
C SER A 419 -21.15 18.08 2.38
N VAL A 420 -20.57 18.44 3.53
CA VAL A 420 -19.92 19.73 3.76
C VAL A 420 -18.56 19.54 4.39
N ALA A 421 -17.57 20.30 3.92
CA ALA A 421 -16.25 20.37 4.55
C ALA A 421 -15.71 21.80 4.56
N MET A 422 -14.79 22.08 5.46
CA MET A 422 -14.07 23.35 5.62
C MET A 422 -12.57 23.12 5.44
N ASP A 423 -11.90 23.93 4.65
CA ASP A 423 -10.48 23.89 4.43
C ASP A 423 -9.68 24.59 5.56
N GLU A 424 -8.33 24.62 5.45
CA GLU A 424 -7.46 25.25 6.45
C GLU A 424 -7.62 26.78 6.52
N PHE A 425 -8.19 27.40 5.49
CA PHE A 425 -8.43 28.84 5.43
C PHE A 425 -9.82 29.24 5.95
N GLY A 426 -10.68 28.25 6.25
CA GLY A 426 -12.05 28.47 6.70
C GLY A 426 -13.06 28.63 5.54
N ASN A 427 -12.65 28.32 4.30
CA ASN A 427 -13.58 28.23 3.18
C ASN A 427 -14.45 26.98 3.33
N ILE A 428 -15.72 27.04 2.96
CA ILE A 428 -16.65 25.92 3.13
C ILE A 428 -17.14 25.46 1.75
N ALA A 429 -16.98 24.17 1.46
CA ALA A 429 -17.54 23.50 0.30
C ALA A 429 -18.80 22.71 0.68
N LEU A 430 -19.81 22.74 -0.19
CA LEU A 430 -21.06 22.01 -0.06
C LEU A 430 -21.36 21.29 -1.37
N GLY A 431 -21.26 19.97 -1.38
CA GLY A 431 -21.62 19.10 -2.50
C GLY A 431 -22.97 18.43 -2.26
N TYR A 432 -23.72 18.11 -3.31
CA TYR A 432 -25.06 17.53 -3.19
C TYR A 432 -25.56 16.92 -4.50
N SER A 433 -26.59 16.09 -4.40
CA SER A 433 -27.39 15.63 -5.53
C SER A 433 -28.41 16.69 -5.95
N VAL A 434 -28.68 16.83 -7.26
CA VAL A 434 -29.70 17.76 -7.82
C VAL A 434 -30.63 17.01 -8.75
N SER A 435 -31.95 17.20 -8.60
CA SER A 435 -32.97 16.70 -9.52
C SER A 435 -34.26 17.53 -9.51
N SER A 436 -35.05 17.43 -10.56
CA SER A 436 -36.40 18.02 -10.66
C SER A 436 -37.21 17.29 -11.75
N SER A 437 -38.40 17.79 -12.08
CA SER A 437 -39.15 17.28 -13.24
C SER A 437 -38.46 17.53 -14.60
N THR A 438 -37.42 18.35 -14.65
CA THR A 438 -36.69 18.73 -15.87
C THR A 438 -35.19 18.47 -15.81
N VAL A 439 -34.65 18.15 -14.62
CA VAL A 439 -33.23 17.82 -14.40
C VAL A 439 -33.13 16.41 -13.86
N TYR A 440 -32.39 15.55 -14.56
CA TYR A 440 -32.07 14.20 -14.08
C TYR A 440 -31.15 14.24 -12.86
N PRO A 441 -31.18 13.19 -12.01
CA PRO A 441 -30.29 13.11 -10.85
C PRO A 441 -28.83 13.32 -11.24
N SER A 442 -28.26 14.45 -10.84
CA SER A 442 -26.98 15.03 -11.20
C SER A 442 -26.19 15.35 -9.94
N ILE A 443 -24.91 15.66 -10.06
CA ILE A 443 -24.03 16.05 -8.96
C ILE A 443 -23.56 17.48 -9.17
N ARG A 444 -23.71 18.33 -8.16
CA ARG A 444 -23.22 19.71 -8.17
C ARG A 444 -22.58 20.07 -6.84
N TYR A 445 -21.79 21.14 -6.85
CA TYR A 445 -21.27 21.78 -5.64
C TYR A 445 -21.39 23.28 -5.70
N THR A 446 -21.32 23.90 -4.54
CA THR A 446 -21.17 25.32 -4.29
C THR A 446 -20.28 25.52 -3.06
N GLY A 447 -20.04 26.75 -2.67
CA GLY A 447 -19.26 27.04 -1.47
C GLY A 447 -19.23 28.51 -1.12
N ARG A 448 -18.38 28.84 -0.16
CA ARG A 448 -18.10 30.19 0.28
C ARG A 448 -16.64 30.35 0.73
N MET A 449 -16.14 31.55 0.60
CA MET A 449 -14.87 31.95 1.20
C MET A 449 -15.06 32.31 2.68
N ALA A 450 -14.00 32.17 3.49
CA ALA A 450 -14.05 32.47 4.93
C ALA A 450 -14.56 33.89 5.23
N ASN A 451 -14.17 34.87 4.39
CA ASN A 451 -14.50 36.28 4.57
C ASN A 451 -15.81 36.73 3.89
N ASP A 452 -16.54 35.83 3.26
CA ASP A 452 -17.82 36.15 2.61
C ASP A 452 -18.91 36.50 3.64
N PRO A 453 -20.00 37.16 3.21
CA PRO A 453 -21.14 37.40 4.07
C PRO A 453 -21.66 36.13 4.73
N LEU A 454 -21.87 36.16 6.06
CA LEU A 454 -22.27 34.97 6.81
C LEU A 454 -23.64 34.41 6.30
N GLY A 455 -23.73 33.08 6.31
CA GLY A 455 -24.94 32.36 5.92
C GLY A 455 -25.18 32.24 4.41
N GLN A 456 -24.23 32.64 3.57
CA GLN A 456 -24.35 32.62 2.12
C GLN A 456 -23.30 31.76 1.47
N MET A 457 -23.71 30.95 0.49
CA MET A 457 -22.84 30.26 -0.46
C MET A 457 -22.65 31.19 -1.65
N THR A 458 -21.46 31.80 -1.74
CA THR A 458 -21.14 32.89 -2.68
C THR A 458 -20.48 32.38 -3.95
N ILE A 459 -19.92 31.16 -3.90
CA ILE A 459 -19.37 30.49 -5.07
C ILE A 459 -20.52 30.00 -5.96
N GLN A 460 -20.39 30.26 -7.25
CA GLN A 460 -21.37 29.82 -8.25
C GLN A 460 -21.50 28.30 -8.23
N GLU A 461 -22.77 27.82 -8.27
CA GLU A 461 -23.02 26.40 -8.38
C GLU A 461 -22.36 25.83 -9.66
N THR A 462 -21.57 24.79 -9.48
CA THR A 462 -20.84 24.12 -10.57
C THR A 462 -21.29 22.67 -10.69
N GLU A 463 -21.56 22.23 -11.91
CA GLU A 463 -21.95 20.85 -12.20
C GLU A 463 -20.70 19.96 -12.33
N ILE A 464 -20.62 18.93 -11.50
CA ILE A 464 -19.58 17.89 -11.56
C ILE A 464 -19.91 16.90 -12.69
N VAL A 465 -21.18 16.46 -12.74
CA VAL A 465 -21.69 15.59 -13.79
C VAL A 465 -23.20 15.75 -13.94
N ALA A 466 -23.66 15.90 -15.16
CA ALA A 466 -25.05 15.88 -15.53
C ALA A 466 -25.59 14.44 -15.53
N GLY A 467 -26.77 14.24 -14.97
CA GLY A 467 -27.54 13.01 -15.16
C GLY A 467 -28.13 12.93 -16.58
N GLY A 468 -28.24 11.71 -17.11
CA GLY A 468 -28.84 11.42 -18.41
C GLY A 468 -30.06 10.50 -18.34
N GLY A 469 -30.53 10.16 -17.13
CA GLY A 469 -31.68 9.28 -16.93
C GLY A 469 -32.25 9.31 -15.51
N SER A 470 -33.29 8.56 -15.28
CA SER A 470 -34.02 8.46 -14.00
C SER A 470 -33.89 7.09 -13.37
N GLN A 471 -33.94 7.03 -12.04
CA GLN A 471 -34.09 5.79 -11.30
C GLN A 471 -35.57 5.41 -11.22
N THR A 472 -35.96 4.29 -11.80
CA THR A 472 -37.34 3.83 -11.88
C THR A 472 -37.64 2.68 -10.91
N GLY A 473 -36.61 2.04 -10.33
CA GLY A 473 -36.71 0.96 -9.38
C GLY A 473 -36.89 1.47 -7.93
N GLY A 474 -37.02 0.55 -7.03
CA GLY A 474 -37.17 0.75 -5.60
C GLY A 474 -38.31 -0.09 -5.06
N LEU A 475 -38.22 -0.45 -3.78
CA LEU A 475 -39.27 -1.15 -3.06
C LEU A 475 -40.47 -0.22 -2.84
N VAL A 476 -41.31 -0.43 -1.90
CA VAL A 476 -42.55 0.35 -1.67
C VAL A 476 -42.22 1.82 -1.33
N GLY A 477 -42.89 2.78 -1.98
CA GLY A 477 -42.73 4.24 -1.76
C GLY A 477 -41.74 4.91 -2.73
N ASN A 478 -40.94 5.85 -2.24
CA ASN A 478 -39.89 6.50 -3.02
C ASN A 478 -38.75 5.56 -3.34
N GLY A 479 -38.08 5.76 -4.47
CA GLY A 479 -36.82 5.05 -4.79
C GLY A 479 -35.74 5.43 -3.79
N ARG A 480 -35.04 4.41 -3.25
CA ARG A 480 -33.90 4.67 -2.36
C ARG A 480 -32.79 5.40 -3.14
N TRP A 481 -32.27 6.48 -2.52
CA TRP A 481 -31.15 7.26 -3.01
C TRP A 481 -30.18 7.38 -1.86
N GLY A 482 -28.89 7.25 -2.04
CA GLY A 482 -27.83 7.13 -1.05
C GLY A 482 -28.15 7.50 0.39
N ASP A 483 -27.62 6.82 1.36
CA ASP A 483 -27.84 7.23 2.76
C ASP A 483 -26.85 8.32 3.20
N TYR A 484 -25.76 8.50 2.45
CA TYR A 484 -24.73 9.52 2.65
C TYR A 484 -23.88 9.75 1.39
N SER A 485 -23.11 10.82 1.43
CA SER A 485 -22.07 11.21 0.47
C SER A 485 -20.87 11.76 1.24
N ALA A 486 -19.71 11.87 0.63
CA ALA A 486 -18.49 12.30 1.31
C ALA A 486 -17.85 13.51 0.64
N MET A 487 -17.68 14.60 1.40
CA MET A 487 -16.87 15.77 1.09
C MET A 487 -15.69 15.79 2.06
N THR A 488 -14.46 15.72 1.53
CA THR A 488 -13.23 15.67 2.32
C THR A 488 -12.25 16.73 1.86
N VAL A 489 -11.24 17.02 2.65
CA VAL A 489 -10.18 18.00 2.34
C VAL A 489 -8.88 17.25 2.14
N ASP A 490 -8.15 17.59 1.09
CA ASP A 490 -6.87 16.96 0.76
C ASP A 490 -5.77 17.31 1.78
N PRO A 491 -5.22 16.37 2.55
CA PRO A 491 -4.22 16.69 3.57
C PRO A 491 -2.87 17.17 3.01
N SER A 492 -2.61 16.92 1.72
CA SER A 492 -1.39 17.40 1.04
C SER A 492 -1.61 18.64 0.17
N ALA A 493 -2.88 19.02 -0.02
CA ALA A 493 -3.29 20.25 -0.73
C ALA A 493 -4.52 20.83 -0.02
N PRO A 494 -4.35 21.41 1.19
CA PRO A 494 -5.44 21.65 2.15
C PRO A 494 -6.43 22.75 1.75
N ALA A 495 -6.29 23.35 0.55
CA ALA A 495 -7.30 24.16 -0.12
C ALA A 495 -8.17 23.38 -1.11
N THR A 496 -7.89 22.09 -1.29
CA THR A 496 -8.58 21.23 -2.28
C THR A 496 -9.58 20.32 -1.60
N PHE A 497 -10.80 20.39 -2.06
CA PHE A 497 -11.90 19.53 -1.65
C PHE A 497 -12.01 18.34 -2.61
N TRP A 498 -12.40 17.20 -2.07
CA TRP A 498 -12.77 16.02 -2.82
C TRP A 498 -14.20 15.64 -2.48
N PHE A 499 -15.00 15.32 -3.50
CA PHE A 499 -16.42 14.97 -3.31
C PHE A 499 -16.77 13.72 -4.09
N THR A 500 -17.51 12.83 -3.45
CA THR A 500 -18.09 11.65 -4.09
C THR A 500 -19.53 11.45 -3.69
N THR A 501 -20.36 11.16 -4.69
CA THR A 501 -21.76 10.75 -4.52
C THR A 501 -22.26 10.10 -5.82
N GLU A 502 -23.53 9.71 -5.87
CA GLU A 502 -24.14 9.04 -7.01
C GLU A 502 -24.91 9.98 -7.96
N TYR A 503 -25.10 9.51 -9.18
CA TYR A 503 -25.93 10.10 -10.23
C TYR A 503 -26.52 9.02 -11.14
N MET A 504 -27.50 9.42 -12.00
CA MET A 504 -28.08 8.50 -13.00
C MET A 504 -27.57 8.83 -14.40
N GLN A 505 -26.71 7.98 -14.96
CA GLN A 505 -26.20 8.16 -16.32
C GLN A 505 -27.27 7.85 -17.38
N THR A 506 -28.12 6.86 -17.13
CA THR A 506 -29.20 6.43 -18.02
C THR A 506 -30.40 6.00 -17.18
N THR A 507 -31.61 6.06 -17.76
CA THR A 507 -32.82 5.58 -17.07
C THR A 507 -32.73 4.08 -16.85
N SER A 508 -32.83 3.67 -15.59
CA SER A 508 -32.81 2.26 -15.18
C SER A 508 -33.50 2.04 -13.84
N SER A 509 -33.74 0.79 -13.50
CA SER A 509 -34.31 0.45 -12.18
C SER A 509 -33.34 0.74 -11.04
N GLN A 510 -32.05 0.50 -11.21
CA GLN A 510 -31.03 0.62 -10.15
C GLN A 510 -29.60 0.88 -10.70
N GLY A 511 -29.47 1.46 -11.89
CA GLY A 511 -28.19 1.65 -12.59
C GLY A 511 -27.47 2.93 -12.19
N TRP A 512 -27.48 3.31 -10.93
CA TRP A 512 -26.73 4.46 -10.44
C TRP A 512 -25.22 4.30 -10.69
N LYS A 513 -24.56 5.41 -10.90
CA LYS A 513 -23.10 5.53 -10.99
C LYS A 513 -22.62 6.50 -9.93
N THR A 514 -21.36 6.39 -9.54
CA THR A 514 -20.74 7.39 -8.67
C THR A 514 -19.73 8.23 -9.45
N ARG A 515 -19.46 9.43 -8.92
CA ARG A 515 -18.46 10.34 -9.46
C ARG A 515 -17.52 10.77 -8.33
N ILE A 516 -16.24 10.87 -8.64
CA ILE A 516 -15.21 11.40 -7.76
C ILE A 516 -14.69 12.68 -8.41
N ALA A 517 -14.73 13.79 -7.69
CA ALA A 517 -14.22 15.07 -8.20
C ALA A 517 -13.43 15.81 -7.14
N SER A 518 -12.37 16.50 -7.55
CA SER A 518 -11.65 17.47 -6.73
C SER A 518 -11.80 18.88 -7.27
N PHE A 519 -11.83 19.87 -6.39
CA PHE A 519 -11.94 21.29 -6.73
C PHE A 519 -11.43 22.17 -5.59
N SER A 520 -11.10 23.41 -5.88
CA SER A 520 -10.76 24.46 -4.90
C SER A 520 -11.52 25.74 -5.23
N PHE A 521 -11.67 26.65 -4.27
CA PHE A 521 -12.37 27.92 -4.48
C PHE A 521 -11.44 29.07 -4.77
N ASP A 522 -10.28 29.02 -4.15
CA ASP A 522 -9.26 30.01 -4.42
C ASP A 522 -8.50 29.63 -5.68
N ALA A 523 -8.39 30.60 -6.55
CA ALA A 523 -7.18 30.74 -7.30
C ALA A 523 -6.06 31.13 -6.29
N VAL A 524 -5.73 30.24 -5.33
CA VAL A 524 -4.61 30.47 -4.43
C VAL A 524 -3.43 30.84 -5.30
N PHE A 525 -2.81 31.97 -5.01
CA PHE A 525 -1.61 32.35 -5.71
C PHE A 525 -0.53 31.32 -5.39
N MET A 526 -0.39 30.34 -6.28
CA MET A 526 0.52 29.21 -6.13
C MET A 526 1.52 29.18 -7.26
N ALA A 527 2.72 28.78 -6.95
CA ALA A 527 3.70 28.38 -7.93
C ALA A 527 3.56 26.88 -8.20
N ASN A 528 3.37 26.50 -9.47
CA ASN A 528 3.36 25.09 -9.87
C ASN A 528 4.60 24.86 -10.74
N LEU A 529 5.78 24.90 -10.11
CA LEU A 529 7.02 24.72 -10.84
C LEU A 529 7.11 23.34 -11.43
N SER A 530 7.48 23.26 -12.68
CA SER A 530 7.78 22.01 -13.35
C SER A 530 8.99 22.15 -14.25
N VAL A 531 9.52 21.03 -14.70
CA VAL A 531 10.68 20.97 -15.61
C VAL A 531 10.40 19.96 -16.71
N SER A 532 10.84 20.26 -17.93
CA SER A 532 10.52 19.48 -19.11
C SER A 532 11.19 18.09 -19.12
N ALA A 533 12.35 17.96 -18.51
CA ALA A 533 13.08 16.71 -18.33
C ALA A 533 13.85 16.74 -17.00
N ASN A 534 13.71 15.69 -16.19
CA ASN A 534 14.39 15.53 -14.91
C ASN A 534 14.37 14.03 -14.47
N PRO A 535 15.50 13.41 -14.26
CA PRO A 535 16.86 13.95 -14.44
C PRO A 535 17.24 14.21 -15.90
N ILE A 536 18.37 14.93 -16.10
CA ILE A 536 19.02 15.15 -17.40
C ILE A 536 20.44 14.60 -17.37
N CYS A 537 21.06 14.44 -18.55
CA CYS A 537 22.46 14.10 -18.64
C CYS A 537 23.33 15.35 -18.51
N GLN A 538 24.54 15.22 -17.98
CA GLN A 538 25.51 16.28 -18.00
C GLN A 538 25.75 16.78 -19.43
N GLY A 539 25.62 18.09 -19.60
CA GLY A 539 25.70 18.70 -20.93
C GLY A 539 24.37 18.90 -21.65
N ASP A 540 23.27 18.32 -21.14
CA ASP A 540 21.92 18.55 -21.67
C ASP A 540 21.29 19.85 -21.13
N SER A 541 20.21 20.24 -21.76
CA SER A 541 19.43 21.41 -21.35
C SER A 541 17.99 20.97 -21.04
N THR A 542 17.37 21.63 -20.06
CA THR A 542 15.96 21.44 -19.75
C THR A 542 15.27 22.77 -19.55
N GLN A 543 13.96 22.82 -19.73
CA GLN A 543 13.18 24.03 -19.56
C GLN A 543 12.48 24.02 -18.20
N LEU A 544 12.69 25.07 -17.41
CA LEU A 544 11.92 25.33 -16.20
C LEU A 544 10.59 25.99 -16.61
N ASN A 545 9.51 25.67 -15.90
CA ASN A 545 8.20 26.26 -16.13
C ASN A 545 7.61 26.73 -14.79
N ALA A 546 7.22 27.98 -14.69
CA ALA A 546 6.72 28.57 -13.46
C ALA A 546 5.23 28.25 -13.20
N ASN A 547 4.42 28.12 -14.25
CA ASN A 547 2.98 27.77 -14.24
C ASN A 547 2.19 28.30 -13.02
N PRO A 548 2.28 29.59 -12.65
CA PRO A 548 1.53 30.11 -11.52
C PRO A 548 0.03 30.06 -11.78
N THR A 549 -0.73 29.84 -10.71
CA THR A 549 -2.18 29.90 -10.73
C THR A 549 -2.65 30.88 -9.66
N GLY A 550 -3.81 31.48 -9.85
CA GLY A 550 -4.37 32.43 -8.89
C GLY A 550 -3.74 33.81 -8.93
N GLY A 551 -3.85 34.56 -7.85
CA GLY A 551 -3.44 35.98 -7.79
C GLY A 551 -4.23 36.87 -8.75
N THR A 552 -3.60 37.91 -9.25
CA THR A 552 -4.26 38.88 -10.17
C THR A 552 -4.25 38.42 -11.65
N GLY A 553 -3.64 37.28 -11.95
CA GLY A 553 -3.44 36.78 -13.32
C GLY A 553 -2.30 37.50 -14.09
N ILE A 554 -1.67 38.47 -13.48
CA ILE A 554 -0.48 39.17 -14.01
C ILE A 554 0.70 38.84 -13.09
N TYR A 555 1.76 38.27 -13.69
CA TYR A 555 2.88 37.73 -12.91
C TYR A 555 4.21 38.33 -13.35
N SER A 556 5.09 38.57 -12.36
CA SER A 556 6.52 38.85 -12.60
C SER A 556 7.34 37.75 -11.93
N TYR A 557 8.44 37.36 -12.58
CA TYR A 557 9.24 36.22 -12.18
C TYR A 557 10.68 36.68 -11.88
N TYR A 558 11.31 35.99 -10.91
CA TYR A 558 12.73 36.12 -10.62
C TYR A 558 13.29 34.78 -10.21
N TRP A 559 14.02 34.15 -11.12
CA TRP A 559 14.69 32.87 -10.89
C TRP A 559 16.10 33.07 -10.35
N THR A 560 16.52 32.24 -9.46
CA THR A 560 17.90 32.09 -8.95
C THR A 560 18.25 30.62 -8.85
N SER A 561 19.53 30.29 -8.63
CA SER A 561 19.97 28.89 -8.43
C SER A 561 20.82 28.69 -7.18
N ASN A 562 20.84 27.46 -6.70
CA ASN A 562 21.76 26.96 -5.69
C ASN A 562 22.37 25.63 -6.18
N PRO A 563 23.69 25.57 -6.48
CA PRO A 563 24.70 26.64 -6.36
C PRO A 563 24.37 27.90 -7.18
N PRO A 564 24.82 29.09 -6.70
CA PRO A 564 24.56 30.35 -7.40
C PRO A 564 25.27 30.40 -8.76
N GLY A 565 24.64 31.04 -9.74
CA GLY A 565 25.22 31.17 -11.09
C GLY A 565 24.15 31.38 -12.17
N PHE A 566 22.86 31.21 -11.83
CA PHE A 566 21.77 31.42 -12.76
C PHE A 566 20.77 32.45 -12.24
N THR A 567 20.33 33.36 -13.16
CA THR A 567 19.21 34.29 -12.92
C THR A 567 18.39 34.46 -14.20
N ALA A 568 17.05 34.55 -14.07
CA ALA A 568 16.15 34.86 -15.16
C ALA A 568 14.88 35.55 -14.66
N THR A 569 14.22 36.32 -15.58
CA THR A 569 12.95 37.02 -15.27
C THR A 569 11.79 36.56 -16.14
N ARG A 570 11.99 35.59 -17.03
CA ARG A 570 10.93 35.00 -17.86
C ARG A 570 10.30 33.81 -17.18
N PRO A 571 9.01 33.48 -17.48
CA PRO A 571 8.32 32.37 -16.82
C PRO A 571 8.97 31.00 -17.09
N ASN A 572 9.51 30.80 -18.32
CA ASN A 572 9.98 29.50 -18.78
C ASN A 572 11.43 29.58 -19.31
N PRO A 573 12.45 29.75 -18.45
CA PRO A 573 13.84 29.79 -18.87
C PRO A 573 14.37 28.37 -19.18
N TRP A 574 15.30 28.32 -20.17
CA TRP A 574 16.14 27.14 -20.38
C TRP A 574 17.35 27.17 -19.45
N VAL A 575 17.72 26.03 -18.91
CA VAL A 575 18.88 25.84 -18.04
C VAL A 575 19.71 24.65 -18.52
N LYS A 576 21.02 24.76 -18.28
CA LYS A 576 22.01 23.71 -18.58
C LYS A 576 22.96 23.59 -17.40
N PRO A 577 22.52 22.96 -16.29
CA PRO A 577 23.40 22.78 -15.15
C PRO A 577 24.44 21.69 -15.40
N GLU A 578 25.65 21.91 -14.94
CA GLU A 578 26.71 20.91 -14.99
C GLU A 578 26.56 19.87 -13.86
N ASP A 579 26.03 20.30 -12.71
CA ASP A 579 25.74 19.47 -11.52
C ASP A 579 24.31 19.66 -11.09
N THR A 580 23.81 18.73 -10.26
CA THR A 580 22.48 18.81 -9.65
C THR A 580 22.27 20.17 -9.00
N THR A 581 21.29 20.91 -9.50
CA THR A 581 21.07 22.31 -9.16
C THR A 581 19.62 22.55 -8.77
N THR A 582 19.41 23.22 -7.64
CA THR A 582 18.08 23.68 -7.20
C THR A 582 17.83 25.09 -7.75
N TYR A 583 16.72 25.26 -8.46
CA TYR A 583 16.24 26.54 -8.99
C TYR A 583 15.11 27.05 -8.11
N ILE A 584 15.18 28.31 -7.70
CA ILE A 584 14.21 28.98 -6.84
C ILE A 584 13.56 30.09 -7.67
N CYS A 585 12.24 30.06 -7.75
CA CYS A 585 11.47 31.09 -8.43
C CYS A 585 10.71 31.94 -7.40
N ARG A 586 10.96 33.23 -7.41
CA ARG A 586 10.09 34.23 -6.78
C ARG A 586 9.08 34.71 -7.80
N ILE A 587 7.79 34.55 -7.50
CA ILE A 587 6.70 35.01 -8.37
C ILE A 587 5.93 36.07 -7.61
N ILE A 588 5.63 37.19 -8.30
CA ILE A 588 4.88 38.33 -7.74
C ILE A 588 3.62 38.51 -8.56
N SER A 589 2.48 38.67 -7.91
CA SER A 589 1.17 38.98 -8.49
C SER A 589 0.45 40.06 -7.68
N GLY A 590 0.43 41.27 -8.20
CA GLY A 590 -0.07 42.43 -7.45
C GLY A 590 0.81 42.73 -6.23
N ALA A 591 0.22 42.68 -5.03
CA ALA A 591 0.91 42.83 -3.75
C ALA A 591 1.51 41.54 -3.22
N ASP A 592 1.07 40.39 -3.71
CA ASP A 592 1.44 39.08 -3.18
C ASP A 592 2.74 38.57 -3.80
N THR A 593 3.53 37.90 -3.00
CA THR A 593 4.81 37.29 -3.40
C THR A 593 4.89 35.86 -2.85
N ILE A 594 5.16 34.91 -3.71
CA ILE A 594 5.42 33.52 -3.35
C ILE A 594 6.79 33.09 -3.83
N TYR A 595 7.34 32.08 -3.16
CA TYR A 595 8.59 31.42 -3.51
C TYR A 595 8.31 29.93 -3.63
N ASP A 596 8.91 29.31 -4.64
CA ASP A 596 8.91 27.86 -4.79
C ASP A 596 10.24 27.43 -5.40
N SER A 597 10.61 26.18 -5.28
CA SER A 597 11.86 25.65 -5.77
C SER A 597 11.70 24.25 -6.35
N LEU A 598 12.50 23.96 -7.36
CA LEU A 598 12.63 22.62 -7.92
C LEU A 598 14.10 22.28 -8.15
N THR A 599 14.44 21.02 -8.03
CA THR A 599 15.78 20.51 -8.25
C THR A 599 15.87 19.79 -9.58
N VAL A 600 16.79 20.20 -10.44
CA VAL A 600 17.17 19.48 -11.65
C VAL A 600 18.34 18.57 -11.29
N TYR A 601 18.10 17.26 -11.35
CA TYR A 601 19.12 16.25 -11.13
C TYR A 601 19.93 16.04 -12.41
N VAL A 602 21.26 16.03 -12.27
CA VAL A 602 22.18 15.80 -13.38
C VAL A 602 22.88 14.47 -13.19
N ASN A 603 22.71 13.59 -14.16
CA ASN A 603 23.41 12.32 -14.20
C ASN A 603 24.73 12.52 -14.97
N HIS A 604 25.83 12.27 -14.27
CA HIS A 604 27.16 12.27 -14.87
C HIS A 604 27.42 10.97 -15.65
N PRO A 605 28.31 11.02 -16.66
CA PRO A 605 28.74 9.82 -17.35
C PRO A 605 29.28 8.76 -16.37
N PRO A 606 29.08 7.49 -16.65
CA PRO A 606 29.65 6.45 -15.83
C PRO A 606 31.19 6.48 -15.88
N VAL A 607 31.80 6.14 -14.76
CA VAL A 607 33.24 5.92 -14.65
C VAL A 607 33.44 4.46 -14.28
N VAL A 608 34.34 3.79 -14.98
CA VAL A 608 34.59 2.36 -14.80
C VAL A 608 36.07 2.08 -14.71
N LEU A 609 36.43 1.16 -13.80
CA LEU A 609 37.77 0.62 -13.62
C LEU A 609 37.67 -0.89 -13.53
N ALA A 610 38.26 -1.61 -14.48
CA ALA A 610 38.27 -3.06 -14.50
C ALA A 610 39.26 -3.64 -13.46
N GLY A 611 40.23 -2.85 -13.05
CA GLY A 611 41.35 -3.25 -12.21
C GLY A 611 42.68 -3.17 -12.96
N ALA A 612 43.77 -3.42 -12.28
CA ALA A 612 45.11 -3.45 -12.90
C ALA A 612 45.38 -4.81 -13.54
N ASP A 613 46.07 -4.78 -14.65
CA ASP A 613 46.61 -6.01 -15.28
C ASP A 613 47.42 -6.82 -14.26
N SER A 614 47.19 -8.11 -14.27
CA SER A 614 47.76 -9.00 -13.26
C SER A 614 48.21 -10.35 -13.83
N THR A 615 49.15 -10.98 -13.16
CA THR A 615 49.53 -12.36 -13.43
C THR A 615 49.04 -13.24 -12.30
N VAL A 616 48.31 -14.28 -12.63
CA VAL A 616 47.68 -15.18 -11.66
C VAL A 616 48.02 -16.64 -11.98
N CYS A 617 47.92 -17.50 -11.01
CA CYS A 617 47.97 -18.93 -11.26
C CYS A 617 46.67 -19.42 -11.88
N GLU A 618 46.74 -20.42 -12.76
CA GLU A 618 45.59 -21.11 -13.32
C GLU A 618 44.57 -21.51 -12.25
N GLY A 619 43.31 -21.02 -12.39
CA GLY A 619 42.23 -21.28 -11.47
C GLY A 619 41.19 -20.14 -11.46
N PRO A 620 40.27 -20.21 -10.52
CA PRO A 620 39.26 -19.15 -10.36
C PRO A 620 39.92 -17.81 -9.98
N ILE A 621 39.51 -16.72 -10.65
CA ILE A 621 40.09 -15.38 -10.51
C ILE A 621 39.03 -14.45 -9.93
N GLN A 622 39.26 -13.95 -8.72
CA GLN A 622 38.41 -12.94 -8.13
C GLN A 622 38.69 -11.58 -8.78
N LEU A 623 37.70 -11.00 -9.41
CA LEU A 623 37.80 -9.65 -10.00
C LEU A 623 37.37 -8.57 -8.99
N ALA A 624 37.84 -7.34 -9.22
CA ALA A 624 37.62 -6.20 -8.35
C ALA A 624 37.34 -4.93 -9.18
N GLY A 625 36.27 -4.97 -9.98
CA GLY A 625 35.84 -3.82 -10.77
C GLY A 625 35.20 -2.74 -9.91
N GLN A 626 35.32 -1.50 -10.34
CA GLN A 626 34.68 -0.33 -9.71
C GLN A 626 33.91 0.46 -10.76
N ALA A 627 32.71 0.89 -10.42
CA ALA A 627 31.91 1.75 -11.29
C ALA A 627 31.21 2.82 -10.45
N LEU A 628 31.17 4.04 -10.96
CA LEU A 628 30.46 5.18 -10.41
C LEU A 628 29.49 5.69 -11.47
N ASN A 629 28.38 6.31 -11.02
CA ASN A 629 27.36 6.90 -11.89
C ASN A 629 26.74 5.90 -12.89
N ALA A 630 26.65 4.65 -12.50
CA ALA A 630 26.17 3.57 -13.37
C ALA A 630 24.82 3.01 -12.86
N SER A 631 23.91 2.74 -13.78
CA SER A 631 22.64 2.04 -13.52
C SER A 631 22.84 0.53 -13.43
N ALA A 632 23.81 0.01 -14.16
CA ALA A 632 24.18 -1.39 -14.20
C ALA A 632 25.63 -1.54 -14.68
N VAL A 633 26.20 -2.70 -14.42
CA VAL A 633 27.53 -3.09 -14.93
C VAL A 633 27.43 -4.44 -15.61
N SER A 634 28.41 -4.72 -16.48
CA SER A 634 28.53 -6.03 -17.12
C SER A 634 29.98 -6.36 -17.42
N TRP A 635 30.37 -7.56 -17.04
CA TRP A 635 31.61 -8.17 -17.48
C TRP A 635 31.42 -9.01 -18.76
N SER A 636 32.36 -8.93 -19.63
CA SER A 636 32.49 -9.84 -20.79
C SER A 636 33.93 -10.27 -20.97
N THR A 637 34.14 -11.37 -21.65
CA THR A 637 35.48 -11.90 -21.96
C THR A 637 35.69 -11.94 -23.46
N LEU A 638 36.94 -11.72 -23.89
CA LEU A 638 37.38 -11.99 -25.27
C LEU A 638 37.94 -13.43 -25.44
N GLY A 639 37.94 -14.19 -24.35
CA GLY A 639 38.31 -15.59 -24.32
C GLY A 639 37.10 -16.52 -24.28
N ASP A 640 37.35 -17.77 -23.89
CA ASP A 640 36.37 -18.85 -23.79
C ASP A 640 35.93 -19.20 -22.35
N GLY A 641 36.40 -18.41 -21.36
CA GLY A 641 36.04 -18.59 -19.95
C GLY A 641 34.67 -18.06 -19.60
N ALA A 642 34.26 -18.21 -18.33
CA ALA A 642 32.95 -17.85 -17.83
C ALA A 642 33.00 -17.12 -16.48
N PHE A 643 32.01 -16.28 -16.22
CA PHE A 643 31.86 -15.59 -14.94
C PHE A 643 30.78 -16.27 -14.08
N THR A 644 30.91 -16.17 -12.75
CA THR A 644 29.84 -16.57 -11.84
C THR A 644 28.56 -15.76 -12.11
N VAL A 645 28.70 -14.44 -12.24
CA VAL A 645 27.65 -13.48 -12.57
C VAL A 645 28.31 -12.31 -13.30
N THR A 646 27.79 -11.93 -14.45
CA THR A 646 28.36 -10.83 -15.23
C THR A 646 27.93 -9.44 -14.75
N SER A 647 26.81 -9.33 -14.02
CA SER A 647 26.17 -8.07 -13.66
C SER A 647 26.58 -7.49 -12.29
N ILE A 648 27.65 -7.99 -11.69
CA ILE A 648 28.22 -7.47 -10.44
C ILE A 648 29.67 -7.00 -10.63
N PRO A 649 30.14 -6.02 -9.84
CA PRO A 649 31.50 -5.51 -10.00
C PRO A 649 32.60 -6.54 -9.73
N ASN A 650 32.37 -7.46 -8.78
CA ASN A 650 33.37 -8.36 -8.25
C ASN A 650 33.02 -9.85 -8.45
N PRO A 651 32.79 -10.32 -9.69
CA PRO A 651 32.54 -11.72 -9.96
C PRO A 651 33.84 -12.57 -9.88
N VAL A 652 33.65 -13.86 -9.85
CA VAL A 652 34.74 -14.79 -10.10
C VAL A 652 34.74 -15.15 -11.59
N TYR A 653 35.90 -15.04 -12.23
CA TYR A 653 36.14 -15.51 -13.59
C TYR A 653 36.79 -16.89 -13.57
N PHE A 654 36.30 -17.79 -14.36
CA PHE A 654 36.84 -19.11 -14.59
C PHE A 654 37.42 -19.14 -16.01
N PRO A 655 38.77 -19.11 -16.15
CA PRO A 655 39.41 -19.19 -17.46
C PRO A 655 39.00 -20.46 -18.22
N GLY A 656 38.74 -20.31 -19.49
CA GLY A 656 38.48 -21.43 -20.38
C GLY A 656 39.77 -22.09 -20.83
N LEU A 657 39.65 -23.19 -21.56
CA LEU A 657 40.78 -23.95 -22.01
C LEU A 657 41.66 -23.15 -23.00
N GLN A 658 41.04 -22.30 -23.82
CA GLN A 658 41.83 -21.46 -24.76
C GLN A 658 42.55 -20.34 -24.01
N ASP A 659 41.96 -19.75 -22.98
CA ASP A 659 42.58 -18.73 -22.14
C ASP A 659 43.84 -19.27 -21.49
N ILE A 660 43.76 -20.48 -20.93
CA ILE A 660 44.87 -21.17 -20.28
C ILE A 660 45.97 -21.50 -21.31
N ASN A 661 45.60 -22.02 -22.47
CA ASN A 661 46.54 -22.37 -23.52
C ASN A 661 47.22 -21.14 -24.14
N ASN A 662 46.52 -20.01 -24.24
CA ASN A 662 47.06 -18.74 -24.72
C ASN A 662 47.90 -18.02 -23.65
N GLY A 663 47.82 -18.46 -22.38
CA GLY A 663 48.52 -17.89 -21.25
C GLY A 663 48.02 -16.48 -20.86
N GLN A 664 46.95 -16.02 -21.45
CA GLN A 664 46.33 -14.71 -21.13
C GLN A 664 44.89 -14.59 -21.64
N VAL A 665 44.13 -13.73 -21.00
CA VAL A 665 42.81 -13.34 -21.43
C VAL A 665 42.60 -11.84 -21.19
N GLN A 666 41.84 -11.20 -22.07
CA GLN A 666 41.36 -9.85 -21.87
C GLN A 666 39.88 -9.86 -21.46
N LEU A 667 39.57 -9.21 -20.33
CA LEU A 667 38.28 -9.06 -19.77
C LEU A 667 37.82 -7.60 -19.93
N VAL A 668 36.54 -7.38 -20.24
CA VAL A 668 35.97 -6.05 -20.46
C VAL A 668 34.95 -5.81 -19.39
N PHE A 669 35.12 -4.75 -18.63
CA PHE A 669 34.14 -4.29 -17.65
C PHE A 669 33.40 -3.07 -18.20
N SER A 670 32.09 -3.17 -18.37
CA SER A 670 31.23 -2.13 -18.94
C SER A 670 30.32 -1.56 -17.86
N ALA A 671 30.10 -0.27 -17.89
CA ALA A 671 29.13 0.42 -17.06
C ALA A 671 28.12 1.19 -17.94
N PHE A 672 26.84 1.05 -17.64
CA PHE A 672 25.73 1.68 -18.34
C PHE A 672 25.27 2.92 -17.57
N ALA A 673 25.06 4.03 -18.27
CA ALA A 673 24.68 5.27 -17.66
C ALA A 673 23.31 5.19 -16.93
N LEU A 674 23.09 6.08 -15.96
CA LEU A 674 21.80 6.28 -15.33
C LEU A 674 20.80 6.88 -16.33
N PRO A 675 19.57 6.36 -16.45
CA PRO A 675 18.55 6.96 -17.31
C PRO A 675 18.29 8.43 -16.95
N PRO A 676 18.06 9.31 -17.94
CA PRO A 676 17.82 9.07 -19.37
C PRO A 676 19.10 8.89 -20.21
N CYS A 677 20.30 8.96 -19.61
CA CYS A 677 21.56 8.85 -20.33
C CYS A 677 21.72 7.45 -20.92
N GLN A 678 22.34 7.39 -22.11
CA GLN A 678 22.48 6.12 -22.85
C GLN A 678 23.94 5.70 -23.05
N ASP A 679 24.87 6.46 -22.48
CA ASP A 679 26.30 6.18 -22.63
C ASP A 679 26.65 4.83 -21.99
N THR A 680 27.53 4.11 -22.65
CA THR A 680 28.17 2.91 -22.12
C THR A 680 29.68 3.14 -22.15
N VAL A 681 30.30 3.04 -20.99
CA VAL A 681 31.75 3.17 -20.85
C VAL A 681 32.30 1.81 -20.46
N TYR A 682 33.47 1.49 -20.96
CA TYR A 682 34.14 0.24 -20.64
C TYR A 682 35.62 0.45 -20.34
N ASP A 683 36.15 -0.43 -19.54
CA ASP A 683 37.57 -0.56 -19.26
C ASP A 683 37.98 -2.01 -19.41
N THR A 684 39.26 -2.25 -19.68
CA THR A 684 39.77 -3.58 -19.97
C THR A 684 40.84 -3.97 -18.98
N LEU A 685 40.86 -5.25 -18.64
CA LEU A 685 41.80 -5.89 -17.74
C LEU A 685 42.45 -7.07 -18.47
N THR A 686 43.76 -7.08 -18.53
CA THR A 686 44.49 -8.24 -19.05
C THR A 686 44.97 -9.12 -17.90
N ILE A 687 44.56 -10.36 -17.92
CA ILE A 687 45.01 -11.38 -16.98
C ILE A 687 46.00 -12.30 -17.69
N THR A 688 47.21 -12.34 -17.20
CA THR A 688 48.21 -13.34 -17.61
C THR A 688 48.06 -14.59 -16.73
N ILE A 689 47.90 -15.74 -17.31
CA ILE A 689 47.61 -17.00 -16.61
C ILE A 689 48.87 -17.89 -16.64
N SER A 690 49.47 -18.08 -15.47
CA SER A 690 50.54 -19.05 -15.32
C SER A 690 49.94 -20.45 -15.15
N PRO A 691 50.27 -21.38 -16.00
CA PRO A 691 49.76 -22.74 -15.89
C PRO A 691 50.23 -23.41 -14.58
N LYS A 692 49.37 -24.19 -13.98
CA LYS A 692 49.76 -25.04 -12.85
C LYS A 692 50.77 -26.07 -13.29
N PRO A 693 51.73 -26.37 -12.43
CA PRO A 693 52.63 -27.46 -12.72
C PRO A 693 51.86 -28.77 -12.79
N ALA A 694 52.25 -29.60 -13.74
CA ALA A 694 51.81 -30.98 -13.82
C ALA A 694 53.05 -31.88 -13.88
N ALA A 695 53.00 -32.93 -13.13
CA ALA A 695 54.02 -33.95 -13.08
C ALA A 695 53.38 -35.33 -13.25
N ASN A 696 53.97 -36.13 -14.13
CA ASN A 696 53.63 -37.53 -14.29
C ASN A 696 54.93 -38.29 -14.42
N ALA A 697 55.25 -39.04 -13.39
CA ALA A 697 56.51 -39.82 -13.28
C ALA A 697 56.49 -41.01 -14.21
N GLY A 698 55.33 -41.34 -14.77
CA GLY A 698 55.17 -42.58 -15.55
C GLY A 698 54.56 -43.72 -14.71
N PRO A 699 54.16 -44.80 -15.33
CA PRO A 699 53.60 -45.96 -14.64
C PRO A 699 54.64 -46.72 -13.83
N ASP A 700 54.18 -47.35 -12.75
CA ASP A 700 54.98 -48.32 -12.02
C ASP A 700 55.49 -49.37 -13.04
N THR A 701 56.79 -49.61 -12.97
CA THR A 701 57.51 -50.38 -14.00
C THR A 701 58.31 -51.44 -13.33
N LEU A 702 58.27 -52.65 -13.92
CA LEU A 702 59.09 -53.73 -13.54
C LEU A 702 60.25 -53.87 -14.58
N ILE A 703 61.48 -53.80 -14.11
CA ILE A 703 62.62 -54.02 -14.96
C ILE A 703 63.50 -55.19 -14.41
N CYS A 704 64.15 -55.85 -15.30
CA CYS A 704 65.08 -56.83 -14.89
C CYS A 704 66.48 -56.23 -14.52
N PHE A 705 67.29 -56.91 -13.70
CA PHE A 705 68.54 -56.36 -13.21
C PHE A 705 69.54 -56.03 -14.31
N TRP A 706 69.42 -56.59 -15.54
CA TRP A 706 70.21 -56.27 -16.70
C TRP A 706 69.72 -55.08 -17.54
N GLU A 707 68.58 -54.48 -17.19
CA GLU A 707 68.02 -53.34 -17.93
C GLU A 707 68.35 -51.98 -17.25
N ILE A 708 69.34 -51.99 -16.37
CA ILE A 708 69.82 -50.80 -15.66
C ILE A 708 70.80 -50.02 -16.52
N PRO A 709 70.72 -48.68 -16.60
CA PRO A 709 69.89 -47.74 -15.89
C PRO A 709 68.49 -47.66 -16.49
N TYR A 710 67.45 -47.37 -15.61
CA TYR A 710 66.09 -47.11 -16.07
C TYR A 710 65.96 -45.69 -16.65
N GLN A 711 65.53 -45.57 -17.88
CA GLN A 711 65.32 -44.27 -18.56
C GLN A 711 63.91 -43.76 -18.36
N PHE A 712 63.74 -42.57 -17.76
CA PHE A 712 62.45 -41.94 -17.65
C PHE A 712 61.98 -41.27 -18.94
N ASN A 713 60.69 -41.15 -19.08
CA ASN A 713 60.06 -40.33 -20.08
C ASN A 713 58.85 -39.60 -19.38
N ALA A 714 59.16 -38.87 -18.31
CA ALA A 714 58.16 -38.18 -17.51
C ALA A 714 57.50 -37.04 -18.33
N GLN A 715 56.22 -36.87 -18.13
CA GLN A 715 55.45 -35.76 -18.72
C GLN A 715 55.31 -34.65 -17.69
N VAL A 716 55.87 -33.50 -17.97
CA VAL A 716 55.87 -32.36 -17.07
C VAL A 716 55.50 -31.07 -17.82
N SER A 717 54.76 -30.20 -17.21
CA SER A 717 54.40 -28.89 -17.79
C SER A 717 54.21 -27.84 -16.70
N GLY A 718 54.29 -26.57 -17.05
CA GLY A 718 53.96 -25.44 -16.15
C GLY A 718 54.95 -25.26 -14.97
N TYR A 719 56.16 -25.68 -15.10
CA TYR A 719 57.15 -25.69 -14.00
C TYR A 719 58.33 -24.73 -14.26
N SER A 720 58.89 -24.24 -13.15
CA SER A 720 60.17 -23.46 -13.17
C SER A 720 61.37 -24.28 -12.86
N ALA A 721 61.21 -25.34 -12.11
CA ALA A 721 62.28 -26.30 -11.79
C ALA A 721 61.66 -27.69 -11.61
N LEU A 722 62.53 -28.72 -11.86
CA LEU A 722 62.17 -30.13 -11.74
C LEU A 722 63.18 -30.83 -10.84
N GLU A 723 62.68 -31.75 -10.01
CA GLU A 723 63.57 -32.56 -9.15
C GLU A 723 63.06 -34.00 -9.02
N TRP A 724 63.90 -34.91 -9.35
CA TRP A 724 63.72 -36.31 -9.01
C TRP A 724 64.42 -36.66 -7.69
N THR A 725 63.74 -37.39 -6.84
CA THR A 725 64.25 -37.94 -5.60
C THR A 725 63.93 -39.40 -5.49
N THR A 726 64.77 -40.13 -4.76
CA THR A 726 64.67 -41.59 -4.58
C THR A 726 64.48 -41.94 -3.11
N SER A 727 63.69 -42.97 -2.82
CA SER A 727 63.57 -43.57 -1.48
C SER A 727 64.70 -44.56 -1.16
N GLY A 728 65.50 -44.88 -2.14
CA GLY A 728 66.58 -45.87 -2.05
C GLY A 728 67.93 -45.26 -2.02
N ASP A 729 68.94 -46.13 -2.29
CA ASP A 729 70.37 -45.78 -2.27
C ASP A 729 70.99 -45.58 -3.69
N GLY A 730 70.16 -45.60 -4.73
CA GLY A 730 70.51 -45.25 -6.10
C GLY A 730 70.67 -43.78 -6.37
N TYR A 731 70.99 -43.37 -7.60
CA TYR A 731 71.16 -41.99 -7.99
C TYR A 731 70.62 -41.71 -9.40
N PHE A 732 70.38 -40.47 -9.72
CA PHE A 732 70.02 -39.99 -11.06
C PHE A 732 71.25 -39.37 -11.74
N ASP A 733 71.36 -39.53 -13.07
CA ASP A 733 72.39 -38.84 -13.87
C ASP A 733 72.12 -37.32 -13.92
N ASP A 734 70.82 -36.91 -14.04
CA ASP A 734 70.37 -35.53 -13.96
C ASP A 734 68.97 -35.47 -13.29
N PRO A 735 68.96 -35.23 -11.98
CA PRO A 735 67.65 -35.17 -11.26
C PRO A 735 66.77 -34.04 -11.71
N SER A 736 67.21 -33.08 -12.53
CA SER A 736 66.40 -31.95 -13.04
C SER A 736 65.82 -32.21 -14.45
N SER A 737 66.08 -33.38 -15.03
CA SER A 737 65.67 -33.75 -16.39
C SER A 737 64.43 -34.65 -16.36
N PRO A 738 63.36 -34.37 -17.19
CA PRO A 738 62.21 -35.27 -17.33
C PRO A 738 62.59 -36.62 -17.95
N THR A 739 63.73 -36.65 -18.58
CA THR A 739 64.30 -37.86 -19.23
C THR A 739 65.56 -38.42 -18.50
N ALA A 740 65.63 -38.14 -17.20
CA ALA A 740 66.67 -38.65 -16.32
C ALA A 740 66.85 -40.17 -16.45
N ARG A 741 68.06 -40.68 -16.07
CA ARG A 741 68.27 -42.11 -15.87
C ARG A 741 68.48 -42.37 -14.39
N TYR A 742 67.86 -43.41 -13.90
CA TYR A 742 68.09 -43.88 -12.55
C TYR A 742 68.93 -45.06 -12.52
N PHE A 743 69.93 -45.03 -11.66
CA PHE A 743 70.87 -46.10 -11.41
C PHE A 743 70.56 -46.68 -10.02
N PRO A 744 69.82 -47.82 -9.95
CA PRO A 744 69.47 -48.44 -8.69
C PRO A 744 70.73 -48.89 -7.91
N GLY A 745 70.75 -48.57 -6.61
CA GLY A 745 71.77 -48.98 -5.67
C GLY A 745 71.68 -50.49 -5.30
N GLU A 746 72.59 -50.94 -4.51
CA GLU A 746 72.57 -52.34 -4.04
C GLU A 746 71.44 -52.57 -3.04
N GLY A 747 71.04 -51.51 -2.23
CA GLY A 747 69.89 -51.59 -1.34
C GLY A 747 68.59 -51.70 -2.10
N ASP A 748 68.45 -50.98 -3.22
CA ASP A 748 67.25 -51.03 -4.07
C ASP A 748 67.05 -52.42 -4.67
N LYS A 749 68.15 -53.02 -5.13
CA LYS A 749 68.11 -54.38 -5.67
C LYS A 749 67.79 -55.43 -4.64
N GLN A 750 68.25 -55.24 -3.37
CA GLN A 750 67.89 -56.11 -2.26
C GLN A 750 66.45 -55.94 -1.82
N ALA A 751 65.89 -54.71 -1.87
CA ALA A 751 64.54 -54.43 -1.56
C ALA A 751 63.53 -54.83 -2.67
N LEU A 752 64.04 -55.24 -3.86
CA LEU A 752 63.32 -55.60 -5.07
C LEU A 752 62.43 -54.46 -5.59
N GLY A 753 62.74 -53.17 -5.29
CA GLY A 753 62.08 -52.03 -5.76
C GLY A 753 62.38 -50.76 -4.99
N VAL A 754 62.11 -49.63 -5.62
CA VAL A 754 62.35 -48.27 -5.08
C VAL A 754 61.24 -47.34 -5.55
N VAL A 755 60.90 -46.44 -4.70
CA VAL A 755 59.95 -45.35 -5.05
C VAL A 755 60.72 -44.14 -5.53
N LEU A 756 60.37 -43.68 -6.73
CA LEU A 756 61.06 -42.56 -7.40
C LEU A 756 59.97 -41.44 -7.50
N LYS A 757 60.26 -40.28 -6.93
CA LYS A 757 59.34 -39.16 -6.79
C LYS A 757 59.81 -37.99 -7.66
N LEU A 758 58.90 -37.54 -8.50
CA LEU A 758 59.13 -36.42 -9.37
C LEU A 758 58.37 -35.16 -8.74
N THR A 759 59.11 -34.10 -8.57
CA THR A 759 58.53 -32.83 -8.08
C THR A 759 58.73 -31.73 -9.12
N ALA A 760 57.66 -31.14 -9.59
CA ALA A 760 57.65 -29.97 -10.47
C ALA A 760 57.33 -28.71 -9.65
N VAL A 761 58.27 -27.79 -9.54
CA VAL A 761 58.15 -26.51 -8.84
C VAL A 761 57.40 -25.55 -9.76
N PRO A 762 56.38 -24.84 -9.28
CA PRO A 762 55.55 -23.98 -10.12
C PRO A 762 56.28 -22.76 -10.68
N LEU A 763 55.69 -22.20 -11.74
CA LEU A 763 56.00 -20.85 -12.20
C LEU A 763 55.31 -19.83 -11.28
N ILE A 764 55.96 -18.72 -10.95
CA ILE A 764 55.38 -17.64 -10.19
C ILE A 764 54.22 -17.02 -11.04
N PRO A 765 53.05 -16.76 -10.44
CA PRO A 765 52.70 -16.71 -9.00
C PRO A 765 52.08 -17.99 -8.44
N CYS A 766 52.13 -19.11 -9.17
CA CYS A 766 51.64 -20.37 -8.61
C CYS A 766 52.52 -20.80 -7.42
N SER A 767 51.86 -21.38 -6.40
CA SER A 767 52.51 -21.80 -5.15
C SER A 767 52.59 -23.32 -4.97
N ASP A 768 51.70 -24.04 -5.60
CA ASP A 768 51.52 -25.47 -5.36
C ASP A 768 52.44 -26.28 -6.29
N THR A 769 53.32 -27.08 -5.70
CA THR A 769 54.16 -28.01 -6.45
C THR A 769 53.31 -29.20 -6.93
N ALA A 770 53.55 -29.65 -8.14
CA ALA A 770 53.05 -30.93 -8.60
C ALA A 770 54.04 -32.05 -8.26
N VAL A 771 53.47 -33.09 -7.71
CA VAL A 771 54.29 -34.26 -7.28
C VAL A 771 53.62 -35.50 -7.80
N ASP A 772 54.44 -36.36 -8.41
CA ASP A 772 54.03 -37.70 -8.76
C ASP A 772 55.16 -38.68 -8.42
N GLN A 773 54.82 -39.91 -8.27
CA GLN A 773 55.78 -40.97 -7.95
C GLN A 773 55.47 -42.24 -8.72
N MET A 774 56.48 -42.94 -9.03
CA MET A 774 56.39 -44.28 -9.58
C MET A 774 57.25 -45.27 -8.76
N THR A 775 56.87 -46.53 -8.77
CA THR A 775 57.58 -47.61 -8.18
C THR A 775 58.31 -48.31 -9.30
N LEU A 776 59.61 -48.28 -9.19
CA LEU A 776 60.47 -49.10 -10.06
C LEU A 776 60.72 -50.45 -9.34
N LEU A 777 60.03 -51.47 -9.81
CA LEU A 777 60.24 -52.84 -9.32
C LEU A 777 61.38 -53.43 -10.01
N LEU A 778 62.23 -54.13 -9.24
CA LEU A 778 63.49 -54.72 -9.68
C LEU A 778 63.37 -56.23 -9.48
N ASP A 779 63.17 -57.00 -10.58
CA ASP A 779 62.86 -58.42 -10.52
C ASP A 779 63.95 -59.27 -11.18
N PRO A 780 64.21 -60.42 -10.59
CA PRO A 780 64.90 -61.51 -11.34
C PRO A 780 64.01 -62.12 -12.45
N CYS A 781 62.76 -61.73 -12.62
CA CYS A 781 61.75 -62.00 -13.65
C CYS A 781 60.85 -63.23 -13.52
N VAL A 782 59.45 -62.91 -13.17
CA VAL A 782 58.22 -63.72 -13.59
C VAL A 782 56.89 -62.99 -13.19
N GLY A 783 55.74 -63.12 -13.91
CA GLY A 783 54.69 -62.28 -14.13
C GLY A 783 53.15 -62.59 -13.70
N ILE A 784 52.12 -61.80 -14.16
CA ILE A 784 50.65 -61.82 -14.53
C ILE A 784 49.55 -61.37 -13.60
N GLU A 785 48.53 -60.61 -13.90
CA GLU A 785 47.21 -60.08 -14.47
C GLU A 785 45.91 -60.18 -13.56
N GLU A 786 44.71 -59.59 -13.65
CA GLU A 786 43.68 -58.94 -14.52
C GLU A 786 42.39 -58.46 -13.80
N SER A 787 41.35 -58.00 -14.34
CA SER A 787 40.42 -56.95 -14.75
C SER A 787 38.88 -57.08 -14.42
N LEU A 788 37.95 -56.06 -14.67
CA LEU A 788 36.68 -56.03 -15.45
C LEU A 788 35.56 -55.03 -15.15
N ASN A 789 34.69 -54.72 -16.12
CA ASN A 789 33.75 -53.72 -16.58
C ASN A 789 32.26 -53.76 -16.15
N SER A 790 31.43 -52.66 -16.35
CA SER A 790 30.28 -52.53 -17.29
C SER A 790 29.33 -51.32 -17.13
N SER A 791 28.35 -51.13 -18.06
CA SER A 791 27.52 -49.96 -18.33
C SER A 791 26.01 -50.21 -18.14
N THR A 792 25.27 -49.27 -17.49
CA THR A 792 23.80 -49.19 -17.49
C THR A 792 23.36 -47.71 -17.41
N SER A 793 22.37 -47.29 -18.26
CA SER A 793 21.89 -45.90 -18.36
C SER A 793 20.65 -45.64 -17.49
N VAL A 794 20.70 -44.65 -16.64
CA VAL A 794 19.60 -44.12 -15.83
C VAL A 794 19.43 -42.64 -16.14
N ILE A 795 18.27 -42.23 -16.64
CA ILE A 795 17.98 -40.84 -17.03
C ILE A 795 16.88 -40.26 -16.14
N ILE A 796 17.05 -39.00 -15.71
CA ILE A 796 16.12 -38.24 -14.89
C ILE A 796 15.77 -36.95 -15.65
N GLU A 797 14.49 -36.74 -16.00
CA GLU A 797 14.06 -35.57 -16.80
C GLU A 797 12.74 -34.96 -16.29
N PRO A 798 12.68 -33.61 -16.14
CA PRO A 798 13.82 -32.67 -16.19
C PRO A 798 14.70 -32.78 -14.95
N ASN A 799 15.96 -32.44 -15.08
CA ASN A 799 16.88 -32.28 -13.96
C ASN A 799 17.89 -31.16 -14.30
N PRO A 800 17.82 -29.98 -13.69
CA PRO A 800 16.95 -29.60 -12.54
C PRO A 800 15.45 -29.59 -12.79
N ASN A 801 14.66 -29.69 -11.70
CA ASN A 801 13.17 -29.68 -11.73
C ASN A 801 12.58 -28.98 -10.49
N GLN A 802 11.24 -28.85 -10.43
CA GLN A 802 10.49 -28.26 -9.29
C GLN A 802 9.81 -29.33 -8.42
N GLY A 803 10.50 -30.43 -8.15
CA GLY A 803 9.98 -31.55 -7.37
C GLY A 803 9.13 -32.53 -8.19
N GLN A 804 8.99 -32.33 -9.51
CA GLN A 804 8.31 -33.25 -10.42
C GLN A 804 9.24 -33.62 -11.57
N PHE A 805 9.47 -34.91 -11.76
CA PHE A 805 10.35 -35.43 -12.79
C PHE A 805 9.96 -36.86 -13.18
N ARG A 806 10.54 -37.34 -14.25
CA ARG A 806 10.40 -38.73 -14.69
C ARG A 806 11.73 -39.43 -14.60
N LEU A 807 11.68 -40.68 -14.16
CA LEU A 807 12.81 -41.58 -14.16
C LEU A 807 12.66 -42.55 -15.32
N SER A 808 13.71 -42.69 -16.14
CA SER A 808 13.80 -43.66 -17.23
C SER A 808 14.96 -44.60 -17.05
N LEU A 809 14.70 -45.86 -17.15
CA LEU A 809 15.69 -46.92 -17.02
C LEU A 809 15.79 -47.73 -18.32
N ASP A 810 16.99 -48.14 -18.74
CA ASP A 810 17.13 -48.97 -19.92
C ASP A 810 16.69 -50.42 -19.71
N ASN A 811 16.69 -51.21 -20.76
CA ASN A 811 16.16 -52.59 -20.76
C ASN A 811 17.11 -53.62 -20.11
N SER A 812 18.22 -53.19 -19.51
CA SER A 812 19.22 -54.09 -18.99
C SER A 812 18.89 -54.70 -17.61
N ILE A 813 17.98 -54.02 -16.84
CA ILE A 813 17.54 -54.47 -15.53
C ILE A 813 16.17 -55.14 -15.62
N LYS A 814 15.99 -56.29 -14.93
CA LYS A 814 14.70 -57.04 -14.84
C LYS A 814 14.47 -57.42 -13.38
N GLY A 815 13.17 -57.42 -12.96
CA GLY A 815 12.73 -57.75 -11.59
C GLY A 815 12.63 -56.52 -10.70
N ASP A 816 12.39 -56.74 -9.41
CA ASP A 816 12.12 -55.66 -8.48
C ASP A 816 13.35 -54.83 -8.13
N VAL A 817 13.19 -53.53 -8.11
CA VAL A 817 14.21 -52.52 -7.80
C VAL A 817 13.66 -51.62 -6.68
N ILE A 818 14.48 -51.37 -5.67
CA ILE A 818 14.19 -50.38 -4.63
C ILE A 818 14.71 -49.01 -5.13
N LEU A 819 13.77 -48.11 -5.34
CA LEU A 819 14.06 -46.71 -5.62
C LEU A 819 13.98 -45.91 -4.32
N SER A 820 15.05 -45.22 -3.97
CA SER A 820 15.04 -44.27 -2.86
C SER A 820 15.66 -42.93 -3.23
N ILE A 821 15.21 -41.86 -2.57
CA ILE A 821 15.77 -40.49 -2.76
C ILE A 821 16.11 -39.94 -1.38
N VAL A 822 17.35 -39.47 -1.26
CA VAL A 822 17.85 -38.88 -0.02
C VAL A 822 18.26 -37.44 -0.24
N ASN A 823 18.00 -36.57 0.74
CA ASN A 823 18.40 -35.16 0.71
C ASN A 823 19.91 -34.98 1.02
N GLY A 824 20.40 -33.78 0.95
CA GLY A 824 21.81 -33.41 1.22
C GLY A 824 22.30 -33.71 2.65
N GLN A 825 21.38 -34.01 3.59
CA GLN A 825 21.68 -34.40 4.97
C GLN A 825 21.65 -35.94 5.17
N GLY A 826 21.46 -36.72 4.09
CA GLY A 826 21.37 -38.18 4.12
C GLY A 826 20.03 -38.73 4.57
N LYS A 827 19.00 -37.87 4.80
CA LYS A 827 17.65 -38.29 5.18
C LYS A 827 16.90 -38.77 3.94
N GLU A 828 16.28 -39.92 4.01
CA GLU A 828 15.43 -40.46 2.96
C GLU A 828 14.09 -39.67 2.90
N VAL A 829 13.76 -39.19 1.70
CA VAL A 829 12.56 -38.37 1.45
C VAL A 829 11.54 -39.08 0.53
N TYR A 830 11.96 -40.17 -0.09
CA TYR A 830 11.12 -41.02 -0.92
C TYR A 830 11.70 -42.43 -0.98
N GLN A 831 10.86 -43.46 -0.87
CA GLN A 831 11.23 -44.84 -1.11
C GLN A 831 10.05 -45.61 -1.67
N GLU A 832 10.32 -46.45 -2.70
CA GLU A 832 9.35 -47.35 -3.29
C GLU A 832 10.03 -48.56 -3.93
N THR A 833 9.39 -49.72 -3.86
CA THR A 833 9.85 -50.92 -4.55
C THR A 833 8.98 -51.18 -5.78
N LEU A 834 9.57 -51.21 -6.92
CA LEU A 834 8.89 -51.33 -8.22
C LEU A 834 9.58 -52.36 -9.13
N ALA A 835 8.81 -53.04 -9.94
CA ALA A 835 9.38 -53.82 -11.02
C ALA A 835 10.12 -52.88 -12.02
N ALA A 836 11.30 -53.25 -12.45
CA ALA A 836 12.16 -52.46 -13.32
C ALA A 836 11.48 -52.02 -14.62
N GLU A 837 10.53 -52.81 -15.11
CA GLU A 837 9.72 -52.47 -16.30
C GLU A 837 8.83 -51.26 -16.12
N ARG A 838 8.42 -50.95 -14.89
CA ARG A 838 7.61 -49.76 -14.55
C ARG A 838 8.47 -48.49 -14.52
N LEU A 839 9.78 -48.59 -14.33
CA LEU A 839 10.70 -47.47 -14.29
C LEU A 839 11.13 -46.93 -15.68
N ARG A 840 10.49 -47.38 -16.77
CA ARG A 840 10.83 -46.93 -18.13
C ARG A 840 10.38 -45.50 -18.46
N GLN A 841 9.40 -44.97 -17.77
CA GLN A 841 8.96 -43.57 -17.78
C GLN A 841 8.18 -43.25 -16.50
N TYR A 842 8.74 -43.58 -15.37
CA TYR A 842 8.06 -43.50 -14.08
C TYR A 842 8.01 -42.03 -13.57
N PRO A 843 6.82 -41.45 -13.38
CA PRO A 843 6.69 -40.10 -12.86
C PRO A 843 6.87 -40.09 -11.33
N ILE A 844 7.69 -39.20 -10.82
CA ILE A 844 7.91 -39.00 -9.38
C ILE A 844 7.55 -37.57 -9.02
N SER A 845 6.81 -37.43 -7.92
CA SER A 845 6.46 -36.12 -7.35
C SER A 845 6.90 -36.05 -5.90
N LEU A 846 7.82 -35.14 -5.59
CA LEU A 846 8.30 -34.82 -4.25
C LEU A 846 7.65 -33.51 -3.79
N SER A 847 6.32 -33.53 -3.55
CA SER A 847 5.58 -32.36 -3.11
C SER A 847 6.08 -31.88 -1.74
N GLY A 848 6.55 -30.61 -1.68
CA GLY A 848 7.08 -30.00 -0.45
C GLY A 848 8.58 -30.21 -0.22
N ALA A 849 9.31 -30.76 -1.19
CA ALA A 849 10.78 -30.84 -1.12
C ALA A 849 11.41 -29.44 -1.27
N SER A 850 12.36 -29.12 -0.40
CA SER A 850 13.11 -27.86 -0.48
C SER A 850 14.05 -27.84 -1.67
N SER A 851 14.31 -26.67 -2.25
CA SER A 851 15.34 -26.51 -3.29
C SER A 851 16.69 -27.02 -2.79
N GLY A 852 17.35 -27.83 -3.60
CA GLY A 852 18.64 -28.44 -3.22
C GLY A 852 19.05 -29.64 -4.07
N THR A 853 20.16 -30.23 -3.67
CA THR A 853 20.67 -31.46 -4.31
C THR A 853 20.21 -32.69 -3.50
N TYR A 854 19.67 -33.66 -4.19
CA TYR A 854 19.26 -34.97 -3.72
C TYR A 854 20.03 -36.08 -4.42
N LEU A 855 20.11 -37.25 -3.84
CA LEU A 855 20.66 -38.45 -4.46
C LEU A 855 19.55 -39.48 -4.66
N LEU A 856 19.31 -39.82 -5.90
CA LEU A 856 18.44 -40.92 -6.30
C LEU A 856 19.24 -42.18 -6.35
N LYS A 857 18.80 -43.22 -5.66
CA LYS A 857 19.45 -44.55 -5.61
C LYS A 857 18.47 -45.62 -6.10
N LEU A 858 18.98 -46.47 -6.94
CA LEU A 858 18.32 -47.71 -7.38
C LEU A 858 19.11 -48.90 -6.88
N VAL A 859 18.50 -49.77 -6.15
CA VAL A 859 19.15 -50.94 -5.55
C VAL A 859 18.43 -52.21 -6.00
N GLN A 860 19.19 -53.18 -6.48
CA GLN A 860 18.72 -54.53 -6.80
C GLN A 860 19.72 -55.55 -6.26
N GLY A 861 19.33 -56.28 -5.20
CA GLY A 861 20.18 -57.22 -4.53
C GLY A 861 21.46 -56.58 -3.95
N LYS A 862 22.63 -56.87 -4.46
CA LYS A 862 23.90 -56.24 -4.05
C LYS A 862 24.35 -55.12 -5.00
N ALA A 863 23.66 -54.88 -6.09
CA ALA A 863 23.98 -53.84 -7.05
C ALA A 863 23.26 -52.52 -6.74
N GLN A 864 23.95 -51.40 -6.84
CA GLN A 864 23.43 -50.06 -6.62
C GLN A 864 23.86 -49.10 -7.72
N ILE A 865 22.94 -48.29 -8.19
CA ILE A 865 23.19 -47.13 -9.07
C ILE A 865 22.76 -45.86 -8.33
N THR A 866 23.56 -44.83 -8.37
CA THR A 866 23.26 -43.53 -7.77
C THR A 866 23.29 -42.41 -8.81
N ARG A 867 22.34 -41.52 -8.82
CA ARG A 867 22.28 -40.35 -9.71
C ARG A 867 21.97 -39.07 -8.89
N LYS A 868 22.52 -37.97 -9.35
CA LYS A 868 22.26 -36.65 -8.78
C LYS A 868 20.92 -36.10 -9.31
N LEU A 869 20.07 -35.66 -8.41
CA LEU A 869 18.80 -34.98 -8.68
C LEU A 869 18.87 -33.57 -8.10
N VAL A 870 18.49 -32.57 -8.86
CA VAL A 870 18.46 -31.16 -8.42
C VAL A 870 17.05 -30.65 -8.45
N ILE A 871 16.57 -30.15 -7.32
CA ILE A 871 15.26 -29.49 -7.16
C ILE A 871 15.51 -27.98 -7.00
N GLN A 872 14.82 -27.15 -7.78
CA GLN A 872 14.96 -25.70 -7.81
C GLN A 872 13.74 -24.99 -7.21
#